data_65c84f3ac9cdcdf5e42644fdaa184241
#
_entry.id   65c84f3ac9cdcdf5e42644fdaa184241
#
_cell.length_a   1.000
_cell.length_b   1.000
_cell.length_c   1.000
_cell.angle_alpha   90.00
_cell.angle_beta   90.00
_cell.angle_gamma   90.00
#
_symmetry.space_group_name_H-M   'P 1'
#
loop_
_entity.id
_entity.type
_entity.pdbx_description
1 polymer ?
#
loop_
_entity_poly.entity_id
_entity_poly.type
_entity_poly.pdbx_seq_one_letter_code
_entity_poly.pdbx_strand_id
1 'polypeptide(L)'
;MKRKRQILISTLFSMMLIFTAMSLDQSNFDKSTPENEIISKVIPTVTTAKAAVTPYHTPTSDPIILLFIWLTSGYNLQPENQYTYVNNPKTLYTDSGRSVVDALLGLLASPHYTWYQSTDGQNWTQMSQTTKELTITPTKVGTVYYQQMTRWYGLIPGLLDTIVYSKVAFITTFPSPINATALSVKANDNYLYNNQSSAATTYVTGTPTPNNATGNITWKVNDTSLATVDSRTGLVTANTNSKSGTVRVTGTMSNSDGTSVSGYVDIKIGGGLDDQTVDEGKKATFTVQGKFDEKPTNVVWHKVDIAGKDTVVTNNNSDVLTYTTANTVYATDNGTKYYAVLTVTSGDSTTTVTTNKANLSVRKNVVPDISINNTIFNSSYEDHNSENTIINNVAENDKVIHRITVKDSNLNSALTRAEIQIKLPKTSIIDNVKVNNQDFTDYISVSDPDNNQSTILTLRNLNFVTTKDFAIEINSTVGKNEILSFNSNVSVNGYDTGDNLLGQYLPAQSLQLNFADNSINLQANDWSYKTINSYTTDTLLDRDKTESSHLEVDDKRRNKQALTLYLSQKNPFKSDGKVLNSEMRYYQQDGSYEVLNENGTLVSETVNGQRLDSVAWQEHEGPKLYISDGVHEAGNYTTQLEWSLVESIS
;
A
#
# COMPACT_ATOMS: atom_id res chain seq x y z
N MET A 1 5.28 26.79 -19.78
CA MET A 1 4.25 25.73 -19.90
C MET A 1 4.08 25.12 -21.29
N LYS A 2 4.46 25.72 -22.39
CA LYS A 2 4.31 25.14 -23.76
C LYS A 2 5.33 24.04 -24.11
N ARG A 3 6.51 23.98 -23.50
CA ARG A 3 7.54 22.97 -23.80
C ARG A 3 7.30 21.57 -23.16
N LYS A 4 6.53 21.48 -22.08
CA LYS A 4 6.22 20.17 -21.43
C LYS A 4 5.09 19.40 -22.11
N ARG A 5 4.23 20.05 -22.90
CA ARG A 5 3.15 19.38 -23.64
C ARG A 5 3.64 18.72 -24.94
N GLN A 6 4.71 19.22 -25.56
CA GLN A 6 5.26 18.63 -26.78
C GLN A 6 6.06 17.34 -26.53
N ILE A 7 6.68 17.21 -25.35
CA ILE A 7 7.44 16.00 -24.97
C ILE A 7 6.49 14.84 -24.62
N LEU A 8 5.30 15.13 -24.05
CA LEU A 8 4.33 14.10 -23.69
C LEU A 8 3.60 13.52 -24.90
N ILE A 9 3.37 14.32 -25.95
CA ILE A 9 2.74 13.86 -27.20
C ILE A 9 3.71 13.05 -28.06
N SER A 10 5.01 13.40 -28.02
CA SER A 10 6.07 12.64 -28.71
C SER A 10 6.31 11.26 -28.11
N THR A 11 6.22 11.10 -26.79
CA THR A 11 6.39 9.79 -26.12
C THR A 11 5.18 8.87 -26.31
N LEU A 12 3.95 9.41 -26.36
CA LEU A 12 2.77 8.59 -26.68
C LEU A 12 2.76 8.11 -28.13
N PHE A 13 3.22 8.92 -29.09
CA PHE A 13 3.30 8.52 -30.50
C PHE A 13 4.41 7.51 -30.76
N SER A 14 5.55 7.57 -30.05
CA SER A 14 6.61 6.56 -30.12
C SER A 14 6.18 5.22 -29.51
N MET A 15 5.35 5.24 -28.46
CA MET A 15 4.85 4.02 -27.82
C MET A 15 3.78 3.32 -28.66
N MET A 16 3.01 4.07 -29.45
CA MET A 16 1.99 3.52 -30.36
C MET A 16 2.61 2.92 -31.64
N LEU A 17 3.77 3.42 -32.11
CA LEU A 17 4.50 2.85 -33.23
C LEU A 17 5.28 1.56 -32.86
N ILE A 18 5.65 1.37 -31.59
CA ILE A 18 6.33 0.15 -31.12
C ILE A 18 5.33 -1.01 -31.00
N PHE A 19 4.05 -0.75 -30.67
CA PHE A 19 3.02 -1.80 -30.60
C PHE A 19 2.53 -2.27 -31.97
N THR A 20 2.62 -1.45 -33.03
CA THR A 20 2.27 -1.84 -34.40
C THR A 20 3.42 -2.57 -35.10
N ALA A 21 4.66 -2.45 -34.66
CA ALA A 21 5.82 -3.17 -35.24
C ALA A 21 6.01 -4.58 -34.64
N MET A 22 5.41 -4.89 -33.48
CA MET A 22 5.51 -6.21 -32.83
C MET A 22 4.44 -7.23 -33.25
N SER A 23 3.49 -6.87 -34.11
CA SER A 23 2.45 -7.78 -34.62
C SER A 23 2.71 -8.33 -36.03
N LEU A 24 3.88 -8.11 -36.60
CA LEU A 24 4.19 -8.51 -37.99
C LEU A 24 5.42 -9.43 -38.15
N ASP A 25 5.94 -10.03 -37.07
CA ASP A 25 7.09 -10.92 -37.17
C ASP A 25 6.88 -12.24 -36.39
N GLN A 26 5.95 -13.07 -36.90
CA GLN A 26 5.86 -14.50 -36.57
C GLN A 26 5.62 -15.33 -37.85
N SER A 27 6.51 -15.21 -38.81
CA SER A 27 6.63 -16.22 -39.85
C SER A 27 8.11 -16.31 -40.27
N ASN A 28 8.91 -17.04 -39.50
CA ASN A 28 10.12 -17.70 -40.01
C ASN A 28 10.88 -18.36 -38.85
N PHE A 29 10.59 -19.59 -38.60
CA PHE A 29 11.55 -20.58 -38.10
C PHE A 29 10.93 -21.97 -38.35
N ASP A 30 11.28 -22.60 -39.43
CA ASP A 30 11.83 -23.95 -39.36
C ASP A 30 12.46 -24.34 -40.72
N LYS A 31 13.72 -24.58 -40.72
CA LYS A 31 14.43 -25.29 -41.76
C LYS A 31 15.41 -26.25 -41.13
N SER A 32 15.11 -27.55 -41.23
CA SER A 32 16.10 -28.63 -41.46
C SER A 32 15.40 -30.00 -41.54
N THR A 33 15.14 -30.48 -42.74
CA THR A 33 15.75 -31.58 -43.51
C THR A 33 15.44 -33.01 -43.06
N PRO A 34 15.59 -34.06 -43.94
CA PRO A 34 15.19 -34.20 -45.34
C PRO A 34 14.40 -35.53 -45.65
N GLU A 35 13.82 -35.55 -46.85
CA GLU A 35 13.57 -36.73 -47.71
C GLU A 35 12.63 -37.86 -47.28
N ASN A 36 11.48 -37.90 -47.93
CA ASN A 36 11.08 -39.04 -48.73
C ASN A 36 9.98 -38.63 -49.72
N GLU A 37 10.30 -38.73 -51.01
CA GLU A 37 9.39 -38.59 -52.14
C GLU A 37 8.28 -39.63 -52.06
N ILE A 38 7.03 -39.17 -52.06
CA ILE A 38 5.90 -39.94 -52.62
C ILE A 38 5.10 -38.97 -53.49
N ILE A 39 5.18 -39.19 -54.79
CA ILE A 39 4.39 -38.55 -55.82
C ILE A 39 2.90 -38.79 -55.54
N SER A 40 2.16 -37.80 -55.11
CA SER A 40 0.70 -37.76 -55.19
C SER A 40 0.27 -36.67 -56.16
N LYS A 41 -0.49 -37.08 -57.15
CA LYS A 41 -1.09 -36.28 -58.20
C LYS A 41 -1.69 -35.00 -57.67
N VAL A 42 -1.22 -33.84 -58.12
CA VAL A 42 -1.87 -32.53 -57.99
C VAL A 42 -3.19 -32.58 -58.74
N ILE A 43 -4.27 -32.76 -58.02
CA ILE A 43 -5.59 -32.36 -58.48
C ILE A 43 -5.71 -30.85 -58.13
N PRO A 44 -5.91 -29.96 -59.08
CA PRO A 44 -6.18 -28.57 -58.74
C PRO A 44 -7.54 -28.50 -58.04
N THR A 45 -7.56 -28.37 -56.72
CA THR A 45 -8.73 -27.91 -56.01
C THR A 45 -8.96 -26.47 -56.42
N VAL A 46 -9.89 -26.27 -57.34
CA VAL A 46 -10.49 -24.98 -57.60
C VAL A 46 -11.25 -24.59 -56.32
N THR A 47 -10.62 -23.86 -55.42
CA THR A 47 -11.30 -23.15 -54.37
C THR A 47 -12.07 -22.01 -55.04
N THR A 48 -13.30 -22.28 -55.47
CA THR A 48 -14.25 -21.20 -55.75
C THR A 48 -14.41 -20.40 -54.48
N ALA A 49 -13.91 -19.18 -54.48
CA ALA A 49 -14.18 -18.23 -53.40
C ALA A 49 -15.71 -18.21 -53.22
N LYS A 50 -16.20 -18.67 -52.04
CA LYS A 50 -17.64 -18.63 -51.76
C LYS A 50 -18.03 -17.17 -51.74
N ALA A 51 -18.99 -16.76 -52.58
CA ALA A 51 -19.49 -15.40 -52.64
C ALA A 51 -19.90 -14.94 -51.24
N ALA A 52 -19.61 -13.69 -50.88
CA ALA A 52 -20.03 -13.11 -49.62
C ALA A 52 -21.58 -13.18 -49.51
N VAL A 53 -22.08 -13.58 -48.35
CA VAL A 53 -23.53 -13.65 -48.12
C VAL A 53 -24.10 -12.25 -48.10
N THR A 54 -25.06 -11.99 -49.01
CA THR A 54 -25.83 -10.72 -49.05
C THR A 54 -27.14 -10.96 -48.31
N PRO A 55 -27.45 -10.25 -47.23
CA PRO A 55 -28.72 -10.39 -46.51
C PRO A 55 -29.91 -10.11 -47.42
N TYR A 56 -31.09 -10.73 -47.16
CA TYR A 56 -32.33 -10.37 -47.79
C TYR A 56 -32.64 -8.87 -47.62
N HIS A 57 -32.43 -8.40 -46.40
CA HIS A 57 -32.50 -6.98 -46.05
C HIS A 57 -31.38 -6.66 -45.06
N THR A 58 -30.87 -5.42 -45.10
CA THR A 58 -29.86 -4.97 -44.14
C THR A 58 -30.37 -5.21 -42.71
N PRO A 59 -29.62 -5.96 -41.87
CA PRO A 59 -30.01 -6.20 -40.50
C PRO A 59 -30.24 -4.88 -39.74
N THR A 60 -31.27 -4.84 -38.92
CA THR A 60 -31.48 -3.70 -37.99
C THR A 60 -30.32 -3.72 -36.97
N SER A 61 -29.82 -2.53 -36.59
CA SER A 61 -28.80 -2.39 -35.55
C SER A 61 -29.27 -3.06 -34.28
N ASP A 62 -28.31 -3.53 -33.49
CA ASP A 62 -28.64 -4.09 -32.18
C ASP A 62 -29.31 -2.99 -31.33
N PRO A 63 -30.33 -3.33 -30.54
CA PRO A 63 -31.10 -2.34 -29.79
C PRO A 63 -30.22 -1.69 -28.70
N ILE A 64 -30.36 -0.39 -28.52
CA ILE A 64 -29.80 0.35 -27.40
C ILE A 64 -30.73 0.14 -26.20
N ILE A 65 -30.18 -0.39 -25.11
CA ILE A 65 -30.92 -0.68 -23.88
C ILE A 65 -30.22 0.04 -22.72
N LEU A 66 -31.01 0.78 -21.95
CA LEU A 66 -30.57 1.37 -20.71
C LEU A 66 -31.24 0.64 -19.55
N LEU A 67 -30.49 -0.12 -18.78
CA LEU A 67 -31.00 -1.10 -17.81
C LEU A 67 -31.91 -2.14 -18.50
N PHE A 68 -33.23 -1.98 -18.39
CA PHE A 68 -34.26 -2.82 -19.04
C PHE A 68 -35.16 -2.01 -19.98
N ILE A 69 -34.86 -0.72 -20.23
CA ILE A 69 -35.65 0.19 -21.06
C ILE A 69 -35.07 0.20 -22.47
N TRP A 70 -35.89 -0.16 -23.46
CA TRP A 70 -35.52 -0.15 -24.87
C TRP A 70 -35.59 1.26 -25.45
N LEU A 71 -34.44 1.84 -25.79
CA LEU A 71 -34.36 3.14 -26.43
C LEU A 71 -34.57 3.06 -27.95
N THR A 72 -34.11 1.95 -28.56
CA THR A 72 -34.34 1.65 -29.99
C THR A 72 -34.91 0.26 -30.17
N SER A 73 -35.66 0.06 -31.28
CA SER A 73 -36.24 -1.25 -31.66
C SER A 73 -35.16 -2.15 -32.30
N GLY A 74 -35.25 -3.46 -32.09
CA GLY A 74 -34.29 -4.41 -32.65
C GLY A 74 -34.45 -5.84 -32.12
N TYR A 75 -33.40 -6.66 -32.29
CA TYR A 75 -33.36 -8.04 -31.80
C TYR A 75 -32.50 -8.14 -30.55
N ASN A 76 -33.12 -8.55 -29.43
CA ASN A 76 -32.43 -8.87 -28.18
C ASN A 76 -31.76 -10.27 -28.22
N LEU A 77 -32.40 -11.18 -29.00
CA LEU A 77 -31.80 -12.47 -29.35
C LEU A 77 -31.71 -12.55 -30.87
N GLN A 78 -30.50 -12.52 -31.39
CA GLN A 78 -30.24 -12.76 -32.82
C GLN A 78 -30.25 -14.28 -33.08
N PRO A 79 -30.70 -14.75 -34.27
CA PRO A 79 -30.53 -16.14 -34.61
C PRO A 79 -29.06 -16.49 -34.73
N GLU A 80 -28.65 -17.58 -34.10
CA GLU A 80 -27.26 -18.04 -34.10
C GLU A 80 -27.01 -19.07 -35.20
N ASN A 81 -25.78 -19.10 -35.72
CA ASN A 81 -25.36 -20.15 -36.65
C ASN A 81 -25.45 -21.53 -35.99
N GLN A 82 -26.10 -22.49 -36.66
CA GLN A 82 -26.33 -23.81 -36.12
C GLN A 82 -25.71 -24.90 -37.01
N TYR A 83 -25.36 -26.00 -36.36
CA TYR A 83 -24.81 -27.18 -37.02
C TYR A 83 -25.65 -28.40 -36.63
N THR A 84 -25.94 -29.25 -37.63
CA THR A 84 -26.74 -30.45 -37.43
C THR A 84 -26.29 -31.55 -38.40
N TYR A 85 -26.95 -32.69 -38.39
CA TYR A 85 -26.76 -33.76 -39.34
C TYR A 85 -28.10 -34.16 -39.98
N VAL A 86 -28.05 -34.93 -41.06
CA VAL A 86 -29.25 -35.32 -41.83
C VAL A 86 -30.31 -35.96 -40.93
N ASN A 87 -31.57 -35.52 -41.08
CA ASN A 87 -32.74 -35.90 -40.32
C ASN A 87 -32.75 -35.52 -38.82
N ASN A 88 -31.77 -34.70 -38.35
CA ASN A 88 -31.79 -34.19 -36.99
C ASN A 88 -32.34 -32.75 -36.99
N PRO A 89 -33.45 -32.46 -36.28
CA PRO A 89 -34.05 -31.13 -36.28
C PRO A 89 -33.18 -30.12 -35.54
N LYS A 90 -33.17 -28.86 -36.03
CA LYS A 90 -32.49 -27.74 -35.40
C LYS A 90 -33.37 -26.51 -35.40
N THR A 91 -33.37 -25.77 -34.30
CA THR A 91 -34.21 -24.56 -34.12
C THR A 91 -33.35 -23.31 -34.07
N LEU A 92 -33.73 -22.32 -34.86
CA LEU A 92 -33.24 -20.92 -34.73
C LEU A 92 -34.17 -20.18 -33.80
N TYR A 93 -33.62 -19.65 -32.71
CA TYR A 93 -34.36 -18.83 -31.76
C TYR A 93 -34.12 -17.37 -32.03
N THR A 94 -35.14 -16.55 -31.91
CA THR A 94 -35.07 -15.09 -32.05
C THR A 94 -35.91 -14.41 -30.99
N ASP A 95 -35.57 -13.19 -30.63
CA ASP A 95 -36.39 -12.32 -29.81
C ASP A 95 -36.21 -10.87 -30.24
N SER A 96 -37.31 -10.19 -30.57
CA SER A 96 -37.32 -8.83 -31.04
C SER A 96 -38.25 -7.97 -30.20
N GLY A 97 -37.86 -6.73 -29.99
CA GLY A 97 -38.65 -5.77 -29.22
C GLY A 97 -38.71 -4.40 -29.87
N ARG A 98 -39.61 -3.57 -29.35
CA ARG A 98 -39.80 -2.18 -29.78
C ARG A 98 -39.26 -1.22 -28.75
N SER A 99 -38.77 -0.07 -29.20
CA SER A 99 -38.50 1.08 -28.34
C SER A 99 -39.76 1.51 -27.59
N VAL A 100 -39.59 2.25 -26.48
CA VAL A 100 -40.71 2.82 -25.74
C VAL A 100 -41.58 3.69 -26.68
N VAL A 101 -40.96 4.48 -27.55
CA VAL A 101 -41.67 5.35 -28.53
C VAL A 101 -42.44 4.53 -29.55
N ASP A 102 -41.81 3.54 -30.18
CA ASP A 102 -42.46 2.67 -31.16
C ASP A 102 -43.61 1.85 -30.54
N ALA A 103 -43.47 1.46 -29.27
CA ALA A 103 -44.53 0.79 -28.55
C ALA A 103 -45.76 1.68 -28.30
N LEU A 104 -45.56 2.98 -28.08
CA LEU A 104 -46.64 3.94 -27.93
C LEU A 104 -47.40 4.20 -29.27
N LEU A 105 -46.67 4.23 -30.39
CA LEU A 105 -47.25 4.42 -31.73
C LEU A 105 -48.06 3.20 -32.21
N GLY A 106 -47.82 2.03 -31.67
CA GLY A 106 -48.53 0.79 -32.03
C GLY A 106 -49.07 0.08 -30.78
N LEU A 107 -49.85 0.77 -29.94
CA LEU A 107 -50.45 0.21 -28.73
C LEU A 107 -51.09 -1.16 -28.98
N LEU A 108 -50.69 -2.19 -28.18
CA LEU A 108 -51.18 -3.57 -28.22
C LEU A 108 -50.91 -4.33 -29.54
N ALA A 109 -50.09 -3.83 -30.45
CA ALA A 109 -49.74 -4.55 -31.67
C ALA A 109 -48.92 -5.82 -31.33
N SER A 110 -49.37 -6.97 -31.79
CA SER A 110 -48.66 -8.22 -31.73
C SER A 110 -47.59 -8.31 -32.82
N PRO A 111 -46.46 -8.97 -32.58
CA PRO A 111 -45.45 -9.19 -33.61
C PRO A 111 -45.91 -10.18 -34.67
N HIS A 112 -45.62 -9.90 -35.92
CA HIS A 112 -45.81 -10.79 -37.05
C HIS A 112 -44.44 -11.16 -37.62
N TYR A 113 -44.17 -12.47 -37.73
CA TYR A 113 -42.85 -12.97 -38.14
C TYR A 113 -42.90 -13.48 -39.58
N THR A 114 -41.85 -13.20 -40.34
CA THR A 114 -41.64 -13.74 -41.69
C THR A 114 -40.20 -14.21 -41.81
N TRP A 115 -40.01 -15.44 -42.24
CA TRP A 115 -38.70 -16.04 -42.48
C TRP A 115 -38.38 -16.05 -43.97
N TYR A 116 -37.09 -15.78 -44.28
CA TYR A 116 -36.52 -15.90 -45.61
C TYR A 116 -35.39 -16.90 -45.55
N GLN A 117 -35.20 -17.67 -46.63
CA GLN A 117 -34.12 -18.66 -46.76
C GLN A 117 -33.37 -18.48 -48.07
N SER A 118 -32.09 -18.88 -48.09
CA SER A 118 -31.24 -18.91 -49.27
C SER A 118 -30.26 -20.08 -49.20
N THR A 119 -30.04 -20.80 -50.29
CA THR A 119 -29.02 -21.87 -50.37
C THR A 119 -27.66 -21.39 -50.91
N ASP A 120 -27.62 -20.20 -51.55
CA ASP A 120 -26.45 -19.59 -52.14
C ASP A 120 -25.99 -18.29 -51.43
N GLY A 121 -26.83 -17.80 -50.50
CA GLY A 121 -26.59 -16.54 -49.80
C GLY A 121 -26.79 -15.28 -50.64
N GLN A 122 -27.41 -15.38 -51.81
CA GLN A 122 -27.64 -14.28 -52.74
C GLN A 122 -29.16 -14.21 -53.11
N ASN A 123 -29.72 -15.36 -53.47
CA ASN A 123 -31.12 -15.49 -53.89
C ASN A 123 -31.98 -15.97 -52.70
N TRP A 124 -32.94 -15.13 -52.29
CA TRP A 124 -33.75 -15.40 -51.12
C TRP A 124 -35.19 -15.70 -51.50
N THR A 125 -35.76 -16.64 -50.77
CA THR A 125 -37.17 -17.00 -50.91
C THR A 125 -37.89 -16.89 -49.57
N GLN A 126 -39.11 -16.34 -49.57
CA GLN A 126 -39.93 -16.29 -48.37
C GLN A 126 -40.45 -17.69 -48.02
N MET A 127 -40.41 -18.01 -46.75
CA MET A 127 -40.89 -19.28 -46.20
C MET A 127 -42.36 -19.16 -45.78
N SER A 128 -43.05 -20.27 -45.65
CA SER A 128 -44.41 -20.31 -45.16
C SER A 128 -44.51 -20.22 -43.63
N GLN A 129 -43.42 -20.44 -42.89
CA GLN A 129 -43.37 -20.33 -41.42
C GLN A 129 -43.46 -18.87 -40.99
N THR A 130 -44.40 -18.61 -40.05
CA THR A 130 -44.69 -17.31 -39.47
C THR A 130 -44.56 -17.29 -37.96
N THR A 131 -43.80 -18.23 -37.42
CA THR A 131 -43.52 -18.39 -35.98
C THR A 131 -42.29 -17.62 -35.57
N LYS A 132 -42.24 -17.21 -34.29
CA LYS A 132 -41.05 -16.58 -33.69
C LYS A 132 -39.79 -17.45 -33.84
N GLU A 133 -39.93 -18.75 -33.58
CA GLU A 133 -38.87 -19.72 -33.71
C GLU A 133 -38.99 -20.45 -35.06
N LEU A 134 -37.84 -20.84 -35.68
CA LEU A 134 -37.81 -21.62 -36.91
C LEU A 134 -37.15 -22.96 -36.69
N THR A 135 -37.93 -24.04 -36.75
CA THR A 135 -37.38 -25.42 -36.64
C THR A 135 -37.28 -26.04 -38.04
N ILE A 136 -36.08 -26.48 -38.40
CA ILE A 136 -35.77 -27.12 -39.68
C ILE A 136 -35.29 -28.56 -39.40
N THR A 137 -35.83 -29.53 -40.16
CA THR A 137 -35.33 -30.90 -40.23
C THR A 137 -34.70 -31.11 -41.61
N PRO A 138 -33.38 -30.95 -41.76
CA PRO A 138 -32.73 -31.00 -43.05
C PRO A 138 -32.60 -32.46 -43.53
N THR A 139 -32.93 -32.69 -44.80
CA THR A 139 -32.86 -34.01 -45.46
C THR A 139 -31.63 -34.20 -46.34
N LYS A 140 -30.82 -33.11 -46.53
CA LYS A 140 -29.64 -33.10 -47.41
C LYS A 140 -28.50 -32.40 -46.71
N VAL A 141 -27.28 -32.83 -46.98
CA VAL A 141 -26.04 -32.17 -46.56
C VAL A 141 -25.89 -30.83 -47.27
N GLY A 142 -25.41 -29.82 -46.58
CA GLY A 142 -25.20 -28.48 -47.11
C GLY A 142 -25.47 -27.34 -46.12
N THR A 143 -25.35 -26.12 -46.57
CA THR A 143 -25.61 -24.92 -45.75
C THR A 143 -26.78 -24.15 -46.34
N VAL A 144 -27.72 -23.78 -45.49
CA VAL A 144 -28.87 -22.91 -45.82
C VAL A 144 -28.83 -21.71 -44.88
N TYR A 145 -29.01 -20.53 -45.46
CA TYR A 145 -29.04 -19.22 -44.77
C TYR A 145 -30.46 -18.82 -44.47
N TYR A 146 -30.65 -18.13 -43.33
CA TYR A 146 -31.95 -17.68 -42.86
C TYR A 146 -31.88 -16.26 -42.33
N GLN A 147 -32.94 -15.49 -42.58
CA GLN A 147 -33.13 -14.16 -42.00
C GLN A 147 -34.58 -13.97 -41.60
N GLN A 148 -34.87 -13.41 -40.44
CA GLN A 148 -36.21 -13.11 -39.97
C GLN A 148 -36.52 -11.63 -40.09
N MET A 149 -37.77 -11.30 -40.48
CA MET A 149 -38.40 -9.99 -40.34
C MET A 149 -39.45 -10.09 -39.24
N THR A 150 -39.47 -9.10 -38.34
CA THR A 150 -40.57 -8.89 -37.39
C THR A 150 -41.21 -7.56 -37.67
N ARG A 151 -42.55 -7.58 -37.77
CA ARG A 151 -43.38 -6.38 -38.04
C ARG A 151 -44.46 -6.23 -36.98
N TRP A 152 -44.57 -5.04 -36.44
CA TRP A 152 -45.71 -4.61 -35.63
C TRP A 152 -46.48 -3.55 -36.42
N TYR A 153 -47.76 -3.79 -36.59
CA TYR A 153 -48.61 -2.81 -37.27
C TYR A 153 -48.88 -1.62 -36.37
N GLY A 154 -48.65 -0.42 -36.86
CA GLY A 154 -48.96 0.81 -36.17
C GLY A 154 -50.46 1.12 -36.17
N LEU A 155 -50.86 2.22 -35.52
CA LEU A 155 -52.26 2.70 -35.52
C LEU A 155 -52.78 2.97 -36.94
N ILE A 156 -51.90 3.35 -37.86
CA ILE A 156 -52.17 3.46 -39.31
C ILE A 156 -51.28 2.43 -39.99
N PRO A 157 -51.81 1.22 -40.32
CA PRO A 157 -51.02 0.16 -40.94
C PRO A 157 -50.34 0.63 -42.23
N GLY A 158 -49.06 0.29 -42.37
CA GLY A 158 -48.21 0.67 -43.48
C GLY A 158 -47.54 2.04 -43.35
N LEU A 159 -48.02 2.93 -42.48
CA LEU A 159 -47.42 4.26 -42.25
C LEU A 159 -46.62 4.34 -40.93
N LEU A 160 -47.16 3.72 -39.85
CA LEU A 160 -46.58 3.75 -38.51
C LEU A 160 -46.12 2.37 -38.03
N ASP A 161 -45.84 1.46 -38.95
CA ASP A 161 -45.37 0.12 -38.64
C ASP A 161 -43.91 0.16 -38.15
N THR A 162 -43.65 -0.62 -37.13
CA THR A 162 -42.25 -0.94 -36.73
C THR A 162 -41.82 -2.21 -37.43
N ILE A 163 -40.71 -2.18 -38.18
CA ILE A 163 -40.16 -3.32 -38.89
C ILE A 163 -38.70 -3.46 -38.51
N VAL A 164 -38.30 -4.65 -38.09
CA VAL A 164 -36.90 -4.99 -37.78
C VAL A 164 -36.48 -6.27 -38.48
N TYR A 165 -35.23 -6.35 -38.91
CA TYR A 165 -34.64 -7.51 -39.57
C TYR A 165 -33.50 -8.09 -38.71
N SER A 166 -33.48 -9.42 -38.54
CA SER A 166 -32.43 -10.10 -37.84
C SER A 166 -31.10 -10.08 -38.63
N LYS A 167 -30.00 -10.39 -37.95
CA LYS A 167 -28.80 -10.82 -38.64
C LYS A 167 -29.06 -12.13 -39.41
N VAL A 168 -28.27 -12.41 -40.45
CA VAL A 168 -28.34 -13.68 -41.15
C VAL A 168 -27.70 -14.74 -40.31
N ALA A 169 -28.41 -15.88 -40.11
CA ALA A 169 -27.82 -17.09 -39.55
C ALA A 169 -27.85 -18.21 -40.58
N PHE A 170 -27.09 -19.26 -40.37
CA PHE A 170 -27.10 -20.44 -41.22
C PHE A 170 -27.31 -21.72 -40.39
N ILE A 171 -27.84 -22.74 -41.07
CA ILE A 171 -27.80 -24.12 -40.60
C ILE A 171 -26.94 -24.93 -41.57
N THR A 172 -25.81 -25.46 -41.08
CA THR A 172 -24.96 -26.39 -41.84
C THR A 172 -25.26 -27.80 -41.42
N THR A 173 -25.62 -28.62 -42.40
CA THR A 173 -25.98 -30.05 -42.21
C THR A 173 -24.83 -30.93 -42.62
N PHE A 174 -24.33 -31.76 -41.71
CA PHE A 174 -23.30 -32.77 -41.95
C PHE A 174 -23.91 -34.17 -42.24
N PRO A 175 -23.14 -35.07 -42.84
CA PRO A 175 -23.59 -36.44 -43.04
C PRO A 175 -23.68 -37.24 -41.73
N SER A 176 -22.87 -36.85 -40.72
CA SER A 176 -22.78 -37.52 -39.42
C SER A 176 -22.70 -36.51 -38.29
N PRO A 177 -23.08 -36.86 -37.06
CA PRO A 177 -22.98 -35.96 -35.91
C PRO A 177 -21.54 -35.66 -35.55
N ILE A 178 -21.33 -34.46 -34.96
CA ILE A 178 -20.07 -34.00 -34.40
C ILE A 178 -20.32 -33.72 -32.91
N ASN A 179 -19.59 -34.44 -32.05
CA ASN A 179 -19.73 -34.31 -30.60
C ASN A 179 -18.92 -33.13 -30.05
N ALA A 180 -19.47 -32.46 -29.04
CA ALA A 180 -18.77 -31.43 -28.29
C ALA A 180 -17.87 -32.05 -27.22
N THR A 181 -16.69 -31.45 -27.01
CA THR A 181 -15.73 -31.79 -25.93
C THR A 181 -15.74 -30.76 -24.79
N ALA A 182 -16.27 -29.55 -25.04
CA ALA A 182 -16.43 -28.50 -24.05
C ALA A 182 -17.60 -27.58 -24.43
N LEU A 183 -18.12 -26.84 -23.46
CA LEU A 183 -19.15 -25.80 -23.66
C LEU A 183 -18.76 -24.54 -22.88
N SER A 184 -18.60 -23.41 -23.58
CA SER A 184 -18.44 -22.09 -22.97
C SER A 184 -19.80 -21.39 -22.93
N VAL A 185 -20.14 -20.76 -21.78
CA VAL A 185 -21.43 -20.09 -21.58
C VAL A 185 -21.19 -18.62 -21.27
N LYS A 186 -21.99 -17.74 -21.88
CA LYS A 186 -22.01 -16.30 -21.60
C LYS A 186 -23.44 -15.80 -21.47
N ALA A 187 -23.63 -14.69 -20.74
CA ALA A 187 -24.88 -13.95 -20.68
C ALA A 187 -24.74 -12.63 -21.45
N ASN A 188 -25.86 -12.10 -21.98
CA ASN A 188 -25.88 -10.76 -22.56
C ASN A 188 -25.76 -9.70 -21.47
N ASP A 189 -26.34 -9.97 -20.27
CA ASP A 189 -26.25 -9.12 -19.10
C ASP A 189 -25.94 -9.98 -17.87
N ASN A 190 -24.97 -9.55 -17.06
CA ASN A 190 -24.58 -10.26 -15.83
C ASN A 190 -25.28 -9.71 -14.58
N TYR A 191 -26.23 -8.76 -14.74
CA TYR A 191 -27.00 -8.17 -13.66
C TYR A 191 -28.45 -7.96 -14.07
N LEU A 192 -29.41 -8.48 -13.28
CA LEU A 192 -30.84 -8.29 -13.52
C LEU A 192 -31.52 -7.65 -12.31
N TYR A 193 -32.36 -6.66 -12.58
CA TYR A 193 -33.16 -5.98 -11.57
C TYR A 193 -34.33 -6.86 -11.10
N ASN A 194 -34.60 -6.83 -9.78
CA ASN A 194 -35.67 -7.60 -9.14
C ASN A 194 -36.68 -6.75 -8.38
N ASN A 195 -36.56 -5.42 -8.47
CA ASN A 195 -37.39 -4.46 -7.76
C ASN A 195 -38.27 -3.61 -8.71
N GLN A 196 -38.43 -4.06 -9.95
CA GLN A 196 -39.24 -3.37 -10.95
C GLN A 196 -40.62 -4.00 -11.08
N SER A 197 -41.59 -3.28 -11.68
CA SER A 197 -42.95 -3.77 -11.91
C SER A 197 -43.04 -4.92 -12.91
N SER A 198 -42.07 -5.02 -13.83
CA SER A 198 -41.89 -6.14 -14.76
C SER A 198 -40.57 -6.85 -14.48
N ALA A 199 -40.56 -8.18 -14.65
CA ALA A 199 -39.39 -8.97 -14.48
C ALA A 199 -38.31 -8.63 -15.51
N ALA A 200 -37.08 -8.35 -15.05
CA ALA A 200 -35.93 -8.17 -15.92
C ALA A 200 -35.48 -9.53 -16.50
N THR A 201 -35.05 -9.51 -17.76
CA THR A 201 -34.65 -10.71 -18.50
C THR A 201 -33.32 -10.53 -19.20
N THR A 202 -32.60 -11.63 -19.40
CA THR A 202 -31.42 -11.70 -20.27
C THR A 202 -31.36 -13.05 -20.96
N TYR A 203 -30.60 -13.15 -22.05
CA TYR A 203 -30.32 -14.42 -22.70
C TYR A 203 -28.93 -14.92 -22.32
N VAL A 204 -28.84 -16.24 -22.14
CA VAL A 204 -27.57 -16.96 -22.07
C VAL A 204 -27.36 -17.75 -23.34
N THR A 205 -26.13 -17.80 -23.85
CA THR A 205 -25.73 -18.50 -25.06
C THR A 205 -24.55 -19.40 -24.77
N GLY A 206 -24.46 -20.51 -25.51
CA GLY A 206 -23.43 -21.52 -25.35
C GLY A 206 -22.64 -21.75 -26.63
N THR A 207 -21.33 -21.69 -26.55
CA THR A 207 -20.41 -21.97 -27.68
C THR A 207 -19.69 -23.29 -27.40
N PRO A 208 -19.96 -24.35 -28.17
CA PRO A 208 -19.29 -25.63 -27.99
C PRO A 208 -17.88 -25.63 -28.59
N THR A 209 -17.08 -26.59 -28.16
CA THR A 209 -15.81 -26.97 -28.79
C THR A 209 -15.92 -28.41 -29.28
N PRO A 210 -15.71 -28.73 -30.58
CA PRO A 210 -15.54 -27.73 -31.66
C PRO A 210 -16.82 -26.91 -31.90
N ASN A 211 -16.69 -25.74 -32.47
CA ASN A 211 -17.81 -24.80 -32.66
C ASN A 211 -18.91 -25.28 -33.60
N ASN A 212 -18.63 -26.31 -34.39
CA ASN A 212 -19.54 -26.96 -35.33
C ASN A 212 -20.15 -28.24 -34.74
N ALA A 213 -20.11 -28.43 -33.42
CA ALA A 213 -20.76 -29.56 -32.78
C ALA A 213 -22.28 -29.54 -33.00
N THR A 214 -22.89 -30.72 -33.15
CA THR A 214 -24.26 -30.85 -33.63
C THR A 214 -25.30 -31.11 -32.53
N GLY A 215 -24.88 -31.23 -31.27
CA GLY A 215 -25.75 -31.47 -30.14
C GLY A 215 -26.70 -30.28 -29.85
N ASN A 216 -27.66 -30.47 -28.97
CA ASN A 216 -28.57 -29.44 -28.48
C ASN A 216 -28.20 -29.03 -27.06
N ILE A 217 -28.29 -27.73 -26.76
CA ILE A 217 -28.06 -27.21 -25.43
C ILE A 217 -29.37 -27.09 -24.68
N THR A 218 -29.37 -27.50 -23.41
CA THR A 218 -30.46 -27.28 -22.47
C THR A 218 -29.98 -26.48 -21.29
N TRP A 219 -30.86 -25.65 -20.71
CA TRP A 219 -30.52 -24.69 -19.69
C TRP A 219 -31.19 -25.00 -18.36
N LYS A 220 -30.47 -24.74 -17.25
CA LYS A 220 -30.97 -24.90 -15.88
C LYS A 220 -30.33 -23.87 -14.97
N VAL A 221 -31.06 -23.38 -13.96
CA VAL A 221 -30.55 -22.55 -12.86
C VAL A 221 -30.38 -23.40 -11.58
N ASN A 222 -29.48 -22.94 -10.71
CA ASN A 222 -29.26 -23.58 -9.40
C ASN A 222 -30.26 -23.10 -8.32
N ASP A 223 -30.83 -21.88 -8.45
CA ASP A 223 -31.82 -21.32 -7.51
C ASP A 223 -32.97 -20.64 -8.25
N THR A 224 -34.10 -21.34 -8.31
CA THR A 224 -35.32 -20.85 -8.96
C THR A 224 -36.03 -19.75 -8.18
N SER A 225 -35.66 -19.49 -6.92
CA SER A 225 -36.19 -18.37 -6.14
C SER A 225 -35.54 -17.03 -6.51
N LEU A 226 -34.38 -17.05 -7.13
CA LEU A 226 -33.68 -15.85 -7.63
C LEU A 226 -34.06 -15.56 -9.08
N ALA A 227 -34.04 -16.58 -9.95
CA ALA A 227 -34.42 -16.46 -11.35
C ALA A 227 -34.83 -17.79 -11.91
N THR A 228 -35.63 -17.78 -12.99
CA THR A 228 -35.95 -18.95 -13.81
C THR A 228 -35.23 -18.87 -15.15
N VAL A 229 -35.06 -20.03 -15.83
CA VAL A 229 -34.54 -20.04 -17.21
C VAL A 229 -35.44 -20.92 -18.08
N ASP A 230 -35.76 -20.43 -19.28
CA ASP A 230 -36.35 -21.30 -20.30
C ASP A 230 -35.31 -22.30 -20.78
N SER A 231 -35.61 -23.57 -20.63
CA SER A 231 -34.66 -24.66 -20.87
C SER A 231 -34.21 -24.81 -22.32
N ARG A 232 -34.91 -24.22 -23.28
CA ARG A 232 -34.62 -24.29 -24.73
C ARG A 232 -33.95 -23.04 -25.24
N THR A 233 -34.50 -21.87 -24.87
CA THR A 233 -34.06 -20.57 -25.44
C THR A 233 -32.94 -19.93 -24.64
N GLY A 234 -32.72 -20.32 -23.37
CA GLY A 234 -31.77 -19.67 -22.48
C GLY A 234 -32.26 -18.30 -21.96
N LEU A 235 -33.56 -18.01 -22.06
CA LEU A 235 -34.13 -16.78 -21.48
C LEU A 235 -34.15 -16.89 -19.96
N VAL A 236 -33.34 -16.12 -19.30
CA VAL A 236 -33.30 -15.98 -17.82
C VAL A 236 -34.23 -14.85 -17.41
N THR A 237 -35.11 -15.12 -16.46
CA THR A 237 -36.09 -14.16 -15.93
C THR A 237 -35.88 -14.01 -14.42
N ALA A 238 -35.56 -12.80 -13.97
CA ALA A 238 -35.38 -12.48 -12.56
C ALA A 238 -36.71 -12.56 -11.77
N ASN A 239 -36.62 -12.79 -10.46
CA ASN A 239 -37.76 -12.62 -9.57
C ASN A 239 -38.19 -11.16 -9.48
N THR A 240 -39.42 -10.91 -9.02
CA THR A 240 -39.96 -9.56 -8.75
C THR A 240 -40.26 -9.34 -7.27
N ASN A 241 -39.76 -10.20 -6.39
CA ASN A 241 -40.00 -10.17 -4.95
C ASN A 241 -38.84 -9.57 -4.15
N SER A 242 -37.91 -8.89 -4.84
CA SER A 242 -36.71 -8.23 -4.26
C SER A 242 -35.73 -9.19 -3.57
N LYS A 243 -35.80 -10.52 -3.81
CA LYS A 243 -34.81 -11.45 -3.31
C LYS A 243 -33.53 -11.33 -4.13
N SER A 244 -32.47 -10.87 -3.53
CA SER A 244 -31.17 -10.62 -4.19
C SER A 244 -30.19 -11.76 -3.94
N GLY A 245 -29.27 -11.99 -4.89
CA GLY A 245 -28.24 -13.01 -4.82
C GLY A 245 -27.60 -13.27 -6.18
N THR A 246 -26.77 -14.29 -6.26
CA THR A 246 -26.14 -14.75 -7.51
C THR A 246 -26.76 -16.08 -7.93
N VAL A 247 -27.30 -16.14 -9.15
CA VAL A 247 -27.82 -17.37 -9.76
C VAL A 247 -26.82 -17.90 -10.77
N ARG A 248 -26.53 -19.20 -10.69
CA ARG A 248 -25.72 -19.91 -11.69
C ARG A 248 -26.63 -20.49 -12.74
N VAL A 249 -26.41 -20.12 -14.00
CA VAL A 249 -27.09 -20.69 -15.17
C VAL A 249 -26.14 -21.68 -15.83
N THR A 250 -26.55 -22.94 -15.90
CA THR A 250 -25.76 -24.01 -16.49
C THR A 250 -26.40 -24.43 -17.83
N GLY A 251 -25.58 -24.43 -18.88
CA GLY A 251 -25.90 -25.03 -20.16
C GLY A 251 -25.32 -26.44 -20.23
N THR A 252 -26.08 -27.40 -20.72
CA THR A 252 -25.62 -28.76 -20.97
C THR A 252 -25.90 -29.14 -22.40
N MET A 253 -24.85 -29.47 -23.16
CA MET A 253 -24.97 -29.97 -24.53
C MET A 253 -24.91 -31.48 -24.55
N SER A 254 -25.98 -32.11 -25.07
CA SER A 254 -26.03 -33.54 -25.21
C SER A 254 -25.47 -33.96 -26.58
N ASN A 255 -24.54 -34.89 -26.57
CA ASN A 255 -23.91 -35.46 -27.76
C ASN A 255 -24.71 -36.67 -28.29
N SER A 256 -24.50 -37.00 -29.56
CA SER A 256 -25.16 -38.13 -30.21
C SER A 256 -24.70 -39.49 -29.70
N ASP A 257 -23.53 -39.60 -29.07
CA ASP A 257 -22.98 -40.80 -28.46
C ASP A 257 -23.46 -41.02 -27.02
N GLY A 258 -24.40 -40.20 -26.53
CA GLY A 258 -24.91 -40.25 -25.16
C GLY A 258 -24.05 -39.51 -24.11
N THR A 259 -22.90 -38.99 -24.48
CA THR A 259 -22.11 -38.13 -23.59
C THR A 259 -22.69 -36.72 -23.52
N SER A 260 -22.25 -35.91 -22.54
CA SER A 260 -22.62 -34.49 -22.45
C SER A 260 -21.49 -33.65 -21.94
N VAL A 261 -21.49 -32.37 -22.32
CA VAL A 261 -20.58 -31.34 -21.81
C VAL A 261 -21.39 -30.19 -21.24
N SER A 262 -20.88 -29.57 -20.19
CA SER A 262 -21.55 -28.43 -19.52
C SER A 262 -20.64 -27.26 -19.33
N GLY A 263 -21.22 -26.05 -19.33
CA GLY A 263 -20.60 -24.79 -18.95
C GLY A 263 -21.60 -23.96 -18.16
N TYR A 264 -21.15 -22.89 -17.53
CA TYR A 264 -22.03 -22.03 -16.75
C TYR A 264 -21.61 -20.55 -16.82
N VAL A 265 -22.55 -19.69 -16.41
CA VAL A 265 -22.33 -18.27 -16.14
C VAL A 265 -23.07 -17.89 -14.87
N ASP A 266 -22.50 -17.00 -14.08
CA ASP A 266 -23.14 -16.46 -12.88
C ASP A 266 -23.76 -15.09 -13.23
N ILE A 267 -25.04 -14.91 -12.85
CA ILE A 267 -25.81 -13.68 -13.05
C ILE A 267 -26.24 -13.16 -11.68
N LYS A 268 -25.97 -11.90 -11.40
CA LYS A 268 -26.37 -11.23 -10.17
C LYS A 268 -27.80 -10.71 -10.30
N ILE A 269 -28.62 -10.99 -9.30
CA ILE A 269 -30.00 -10.52 -9.18
C ILE A 269 -30.05 -9.54 -8.03
N GLY A 270 -30.55 -8.32 -8.27
CA GLY A 270 -30.59 -7.30 -7.22
C GLY A 270 -31.36 -6.05 -7.61
N GLY A 271 -31.45 -5.09 -6.71
CA GLY A 271 -32.20 -3.85 -6.90
C GLY A 271 -31.36 -2.67 -7.44
N GLY A 272 -30.13 -2.92 -7.88
CA GLY A 272 -29.26 -1.91 -8.48
C GLY A 272 -28.09 -1.46 -7.60
N LEU A 273 -28.17 -1.61 -6.28
CA LEU A 273 -27.10 -1.24 -5.37
C LEU A 273 -26.76 -2.39 -4.40
N ASP A 274 -25.50 -2.48 -4.06
CA ASP A 274 -24.99 -3.39 -3.01
C ASP A 274 -24.81 -2.65 -1.70
N ASP A 275 -25.07 -3.34 -0.58
CA ASP A 275 -24.73 -2.89 0.75
C ASP A 275 -23.21 -2.66 0.87
N GLN A 276 -22.83 -1.65 1.64
CA GLN A 276 -21.43 -1.30 1.86
C GLN A 276 -21.06 -1.48 3.32
N THR A 277 -19.83 -1.99 3.55
CA THR A 277 -19.25 -2.08 4.89
C THR A 277 -17.87 -1.44 4.87
N VAL A 278 -17.66 -0.44 5.70
CA VAL A 278 -16.39 0.28 5.81
C VAL A 278 -16.00 0.47 7.27
N ASP A 279 -14.73 0.74 7.53
CA ASP A 279 -14.26 1.16 8.84
C ASP A 279 -14.53 2.65 9.06
N GLU A 280 -14.75 3.05 10.30
CA GLU A 280 -14.93 4.44 10.68
C GLU A 280 -13.75 5.31 10.19
N GLY A 281 -14.06 6.49 9.66
CA GLY A 281 -13.08 7.36 9.02
C GLY A 281 -12.77 7.04 7.56
N LYS A 282 -13.30 5.94 7.00
CA LYS A 282 -13.17 5.59 5.58
C LYS A 282 -14.39 6.04 4.79
N LYS A 283 -14.25 6.15 3.48
CA LYS A 283 -15.33 6.48 2.56
C LYS A 283 -15.99 5.20 2.06
N ALA A 284 -17.31 5.20 1.93
CA ALA A 284 -18.06 4.14 1.25
C ALA A 284 -18.40 4.59 -0.17
N THR A 285 -18.38 3.64 -1.12
CA THR A 285 -18.70 3.90 -2.53
C THR A 285 -19.83 3.00 -2.97
N PHE A 286 -20.91 3.59 -3.45
CA PHE A 286 -22.07 2.92 -4.03
C PHE A 286 -22.04 3.10 -5.54
N THR A 287 -22.18 2.01 -6.30
CA THR A 287 -22.18 2.03 -7.76
C THR A 287 -23.43 1.37 -8.28
N VAL A 288 -24.17 2.06 -9.15
CA VAL A 288 -25.36 1.50 -9.78
C VAL A 288 -24.97 0.39 -10.74
N GLN A 289 -25.54 -0.79 -10.49
CA GLN A 289 -25.33 -2.00 -11.29
C GLN A 289 -26.32 -2.07 -12.44
N GLY A 290 -25.98 -2.74 -13.53
CA GLY A 290 -26.88 -3.01 -14.64
C GLY A 290 -26.25 -2.77 -16.00
N LYS A 291 -27.04 -2.92 -17.07
CA LYS A 291 -26.62 -2.67 -18.46
C LYS A 291 -26.83 -1.21 -18.82
N PHE A 292 -25.77 -0.56 -19.23
CA PHE A 292 -25.74 0.85 -19.63
C PHE A 292 -25.12 0.99 -21.02
N ASP A 293 -25.90 0.72 -22.07
CA ASP A 293 -25.47 0.98 -23.46
C ASP A 293 -25.32 2.49 -23.70
N GLU A 294 -26.09 3.30 -22.96
CA GLU A 294 -26.00 4.76 -22.91
C GLU A 294 -26.10 5.26 -21.47
N LYS A 295 -25.64 6.49 -21.19
CA LYS A 295 -25.74 7.10 -19.86
C LYS A 295 -27.17 7.61 -19.60
N PRO A 296 -27.69 7.48 -18.36
CA PRO A 296 -28.92 8.11 -17.97
C PRO A 296 -28.82 9.65 -18.09
N THR A 297 -29.92 10.31 -18.42
CA THR A 297 -29.96 11.77 -18.59
C THR A 297 -29.76 12.52 -17.27
N ASN A 298 -30.17 11.90 -16.15
CA ASN A 298 -29.95 12.43 -14.81
C ASN A 298 -29.89 11.30 -13.78
N VAL A 299 -29.07 11.47 -12.72
CA VAL A 299 -29.00 10.56 -11.57
C VAL A 299 -29.00 11.39 -10.29
N VAL A 300 -30.03 11.21 -9.48
CA VAL A 300 -30.18 11.87 -8.17
C VAL A 300 -29.92 10.86 -7.08
N TRP A 301 -28.93 11.15 -6.23
CA TRP A 301 -28.58 10.30 -5.09
C TRP A 301 -29.29 10.77 -3.83
N HIS A 302 -29.73 9.81 -3.03
CA HIS A 302 -30.44 10.01 -1.78
C HIS A 302 -29.74 9.30 -0.62
N LYS A 303 -29.79 9.92 0.55
CA LYS A 303 -29.41 9.32 1.86
C LYS A 303 -30.65 9.26 2.74
N VAL A 304 -30.92 8.10 3.30
CA VAL A 304 -31.91 7.90 4.37
C VAL A 304 -31.15 7.68 5.66
N ASP A 305 -31.34 8.59 6.62
CA ASP A 305 -30.68 8.49 7.92
C ASP A 305 -31.30 7.39 8.82
N ILE A 306 -30.71 7.15 9.98
CA ILE A 306 -31.18 6.15 10.94
C ILE A 306 -32.58 6.44 11.51
N ALA A 307 -33.04 7.69 11.46
CA ALA A 307 -34.38 8.10 11.85
C ALA A 307 -35.41 7.96 10.70
N GLY A 308 -34.95 7.55 9.49
CA GLY A 308 -35.79 7.39 8.32
C GLY A 308 -35.99 8.65 7.48
N LYS A 309 -35.31 9.76 7.81
CA LYS A 309 -35.40 11.00 7.02
C LYS A 309 -34.64 10.85 5.72
N ASP A 310 -35.33 11.09 4.61
CA ASP A 310 -34.78 11.05 3.26
C ASP A 310 -34.28 12.44 2.83
N THR A 311 -33.07 12.49 2.29
CA THR A 311 -32.43 13.73 1.83
C THR A 311 -31.66 13.49 0.54
N VAL A 312 -31.74 14.43 -0.40
CA VAL A 312 -30.91 14.43 -1.60
C VAL A 312 -29.47 14.77 -1.19
N VAL A 313 -28.51 14.00 -1.71
CA VAL A 313 -27.08 14.25 -1.50
C VAL A 313 -26.40 14.69 -2.79
N THR A 314 -25.47 15.65 -2.67
CA THR A 314 -24.69 16.13 -3.80
C THR A 314 -23.66 15.09 -4.21
N ASN A 315 -23.70 14.66 -5.47
CA ASN A 315 -22.70 13.76 -6.03
C ASN A 315 -21.57 14.57 -6.67
N ASN A 316 -20.38 14.47 -6.13
CA ASN A 316 -19.17 15.13 -6.63
C ASN A 316 -18.28 14.21 -7.49
N ASN A 317 -18.71 12.97 -7.75
CA ASN A 317 -17.96 12.06 -8.61
C ASN A 317 -18.13 12.44 -10.08
N SER A 318 -17.09 12.20 -10.88
CA SER A 318 -17.14 12.38 -12.34
C SER A 318 -18.08 11.37 -13.02
N ASP A 319 -18.22 10.19 -12.43
CA ASP A 319 -19.20 9.18 -12.85
C ASP A 319 -20.49 9.35 -12.05
N VAL A 320 -21.57 9.73 -12.73
CA VAL A 320 -22.89 9.96 -12.12
C VAL A 320 -23.50 8.69 -11.53
N LEU A 321 -23.11 7.51 -12.04
CA LEU A 321 -23.56 6.20 -11.56
C LEU A 321 -22.88 5.77 -10.26
N THR A 322 -21.89 6.52 -9.79
CA THR A 322 -21.14 6.20 -8.57
C THR A 322 -21.27 7.35 -7.59
N TYR A 323 -21.58 7.03 -6.33
CA TYR A 323 -21.61 7.98 -5.22
C TYR A 323 -20.62 7.55 -4.15
N THR A 324 -19.79 8.51 -3.69
CA THR A 324 -18.83 8.28 -2.61
C THR A 324 -19.14 9.20 -1.43
N THR A 325 -19.29 8.62 -0.25
CA THR A 325 -19.56 9.37 0.98
C THR A 325 -18.38 10.27 1.40
N ALA A 326 -18.61 11.21 2.29
CA ALA A 326 -17.54 11.76 3.13
C ALA A 326 -16.92 10.65 4.00
N ASN A 327 -15.87 10.99 4.76
CA ASN A 327 -15.34 10.07 5.77
C ASN A 327 -16.45 9.73 6.78
N THR A 328 -16.65 8.43 6.98
CA THR A 328 -17.78 7.93 7.78
C THR A 328 -17.52 8.10 9.27
N VAL A 329 -18.59 8.41 10.00
CA VAL A 329 -18.64 8.48 11.47
C VAL A 329 -19.60 7.41 11.96
N TYR A 330 -19.15 6.49 12.83
CA TYR A 330 -19.97 5.38 13.32
C TYR A 330 -21.32 5.84 13.89
N ALA A 331 -21.31 6.87 14.73
CA ALA A 331 -22.50 7.34 15.43
C ALA A 331 -23.61 7.87 14.51
N THR A 332 -23.27 8.40 13.33
CA THR A 332 -24.21 9.07 12.43
C THR A 332 -24.44 8.35 11.11
N ASP A 333 -23.51 7.48 10.71
CA ASP A 333 -23.56 6.86 9.40
C ASP A 333 -23.83 5.35 9.43
N ASN A 334 -23.55 4.68 10.56
CA ASN A 334 -23.86 3.26 10.69
C ASN A 334 -25.37 3.00 10.66
N GLY A 335 -25.82 2.19 9.69
CA GLY A 335 -27.24 1.88 9.49
C GLY A 335 -27.98 2.85 8.58
N THR A 336 -27.32 3.87 8.03
CA THR A 336 -27.90 4.73 6.99
C THR A 336 -28.05 3.96 5.69
N LYS A 337 -28.97 4.43 4.81
CA LYS A 337 -29.21 3.79 3.50
C LYS A 337 -29.02 4.80 2.40
N TYR A 338 -28.57 4.29 1.25
CA TYR A 338 -28.39 5.10 0.03
C TYR A 338 -29.15 4.49 -1.13
N TYR A 339 -29.68 5.33 -1.99
CA TYR A 339 -30.32 4.90 -3.25
C TYR A 339 -30.17 5.97 -4.32
N ALA A 340 -30.37 5.57 -5.58
CA ALA A 340 -30.31 6.45 -6.74
C ALA A 340 -31.63 6.42 -7.51
N VAL A 341 -32.04 7.58 -7.99
CA VAL A 341 -33.14 7.75 -8.94
C VAL A 341 -32.54 8.16 -10.28
N LEU A 342 -32.65 7.26 -11.27
CA LEU A 342 -32.15 7.46 -12.61
C LEU A 342 -33.26 7.94 -13.53
N THR A 343 -33.00 8.96 -14.32
CA THR A 343 -33.91 9.44 -15.37
C THR A 343 -33.41 8.94 -16.72
N VAL A 344 -34.28 8.27 -17.46
CA VAL A 344 -34.01 7.73 -18.79
C VAL A 344 -34.96 8.42 -19.76
N THR A 345 -34.40 9.06 -20.79
CA THR A 345 -35.17 9.74 -21.84
C THR A 345 -35.03 8.99 -23.16
N SER A 346 -36.14 8.66 -23.80
CA SER A 346 -36.19 8.06 -25.13
C SER A 346 -37.17 8.88 -26.00
N GLY A 347 -36.65 9.64 -26.93
CA GLY A 347 -37.44 10.66 -27.65
C GLY A 347 -38.06 11.65 -26.67
N ASP A 348 -39.36 11.88 -26.77
CA ASP A 348 -40.11 12.76 -25.87
C ASP A 348 -40.60 12.05 -24.58
N SER A 349 -40.31 10.77 -24.42
CA SER A 349 -40.71 9.97 -23.26
C SER A 349 -39.64 9.95 -22.19
N THR A 350 -40.02 10.21 -20.95
CA THR A 350 -39.12 10.15 -19.79
C THR A 350 -39.61 9.10 -18.78
N THR A 351 -38.73 8.22 -18.38
CA THR A 351 -39.01 7.17 -17.39
C THR A 351 -37.99 7.26 -16.26
N THR A 352 -38.42 7.00 -15.03
CA THR A 352 -37.51 6.95 -13.87
C THR A 352 -37.35 5.52 -13.37
N VAL A 353 -36.11 5.17 -13.02
CA VAL A 353 -35.75 3.90 -12.37
C VAL A 353 -35.18 4.20 -11.02
N THR A 354 -35.73 3.61 -9.97
CA THR A 354 -35.22 3.75 -8.60
C THR A 354 -34.53 2.47 -8.18
N THR A 355 -33.30 2.57 -7.65
CA THR A 355 -32.56 1.43 -7.10
C THR A 355 -33.16 0.99 -5.76
N ASN A 356 -32.73 -0.16 -5.24
CA ASN A 356 -32.95 -0.51 -3.84
C ASN A 356 -32.23 0.48 -2.91
N LYS A 357 -32.66 0.50 -1.64
CA LYS A 357 -31.98 1.23 -0.56
C LYS A 357 -30.88 0.35 0.02
N ALA A 358 -29.65 0.55 -0.42
CA ALA A 358 -28.48 -0.18 0.07
C ALA A 358 -28.03 0.33 1.45
N ASN A 359 -27.71 -0.57 2.36
CA ASN A 359 -27.29 -0.23 3.72
C ASN A 359 -25.80 0.16 3.75
N LEU A 360 -25.47 1.11 4.61
CA LEU A 360 -24.11 1.42 5.02
C LEU A 360 -23.88 0.89 6.43
N SER A 361 -22.97 -0.08 6.56
CA SER A 361 -22.47 -0.57 7.83
C SER A 361 -21.10 0.04 8.10
N VAL A 362 -20.97 0.78 9.19
CA VAL A 362 -19.69 1.35 9.60
C VAL A 362 -19.16 0.54 10.78
N ARG A 363 -17.98 -0.05 10.65
CA ARG A 363 -17.30 -0.72 11.74
C ARG A 363 -16.59 0.31 12.59
N LYS A 364 -16.88 0.31 13.88
CA LYS A 364 -16.26 1.21 14.84
C LYS A 364 -14.75 0.98 14.88
N ASN A 365 -13.98 2.06 14.80
CA ASN A 365 -12.53 1.95 14.95
C ASN A 365 -12.20 1.70 16.44
N VAL A 366 -11.73 0.52 16.74
CA VAL A 366 -11.34 0.09 18.09
C VAL A 366 -9.83 -0.10 18.25
N VAL A 367 -9.05 0.16 17.20
CA VAL A 367 -7.59 0.04 17.25
C VAL A 367 -7.01 1.15 18.11
N PRO A 368 -6.15 0.85 19.11
CA PRO A 368 -5.48 1.88 19.91
C PRO A 368 -4.61 2.80 19.03
N ASP A 369 -4.70 4.11 19.32
CA ASP A 369 -3.86 5.15 18.71
C ASP A 369 -2.95 5.73 19.79
N ILE A 370 -1.83 5.03 20.03
CA ILE A 370 -0.93 5.29 21.15
C ILE A 370 0.19 6.22 20.73
N SER A 371 0.30 7.36 21.40
CA SER A 371 1.47 8.22 21.38
C SER A 371 2.23 8.14 22.70
N ILE A 372 3.57 8.07 22.62
CA ILE A 372 4.47 8.00 23.77
C ILE A 372 5.52 9.10 23.61
N ASN A 373 5.57 10.03 24.57
CA ASN A 373 6.67 10.96 24.72
C ASN A 373 7.45 10.61 25.98
N ASN A 374 8.76 10.68 25.91
CA ASN A 374 9.63 10.37 27.04
C ASN A 374 10.81 11.34 27.08
N THR A 375 11.12 11.76 28.31
CA THR A 375 12.27 12.63 28.60
C THR A 375 12.95 12.15 29.88
N ILE A 376 14.20 12.60 30.05
CA ILE A 376 15.03 12.29 31.19
C ILE A 376 15.70 13.58 31.69
N PHE A 377 15.89 13.69 33.00
CA PHE A 377 16.47 14.84 33.66
C PHE A 377 17.35 14.42 34.82
N ASN A 378 18.54 15.02 34.96
CA ASN A 378 19.41 14.83 36.13
C ASN A 378 19.26 16.04 37.07
N SER A 379 18.51 15.87 38.17
CA SER A 379 18.26 16.95 39.13
C SER A 379 19.43 17.26 40.06
N SER A 380 20.43 16.40 40.12
CA SER A 380 21.66 16.59 40.93
C SER A 380 22.77 17.32 40.18
N TYR A 381 22.66 17.49 38.89
CA TYR A 381 23.68 18.13 38.05
C TYR A 381 23.03 18.99 36.99
N GLU A 382 22.99 20.30 37.24
CA GLU A 382 22.25 21.25 36.41
C GLU A 382 22.98 21.67 35.14
N ASP A 383 24.29 21.44 35.04
CA ASP A 383 25.09 21.85 33.90
C ASP A 383 24.77 20.97 32.68
N HIS A 384 24.10 21.58 31.68
CA HIS A 384 23.66 20.97 30.41
C HIS A 384 22.72 19.75 30.50
N ASN A 385 22.10 19.50 31.64
CA ASN A 385 21.17 18.38 31.85
C ASN A 385 19.71 18.84 32.07
N SER A 386 19.25 19.79 31.27
CA SER A 386 17.82 20.10 31.17
C SER A 386 17.02 18.89 30.70
N GLU A 387 15.72 18.90 30.90
CA GLU A 387 14.83 17.82 30.44
C GLU A 387 15.02 17.56 28.93
N ASN A 388 15.51 16.33 28.61
CA ASN A 388 15.94 15.96 27.26
C ASN A 388 15.78 14.45 27.06
N THR A 389 16.17 13.96 25.89
CA THR A 389 16.32 12.51 25.61
C THR A 389 17.72 11.98 25.93
N ILE A 390 18.72 12.83 26.08
CA ILE A 390 20.10 12.49 26.40
C ILE A 390 20.56 13.35 27.57
N ILE A 391 21.10 12.74 28.61
CA ILE A 391 21.78 13.42 29.71
C ILE A 391 23.23 12.96 29.80
N ASN A 392 24.13 13.87 30.14
CA ASN A 392 25.56 13.64 30.14
C ASN A 392 26.14 13.81 31.55
N ASN A 393 27.35 13.28 31.76
CA ASN A 393 28.10 13.38 33.02
C ASN A 393 27.31 12.86 34.23
N VAL A 394 26.52 11.81 34.04
CA VAL A 394 25.79 11.17 35.14
C VAL A 394 26.75 10.46 36.08
N ALA A 395 26.63 10.67 37.38
CA ALA A 395 27.48 10.06 38.37
C ALA A 395 26.69 9.25 39.41
N GLU A 396 27.42 8.47 40.20
CA GLU A 396 26.86 7.77 41.36
C GLU A 396 26.22 8.77 42.32
N ASN A 397 25.09 8.37 42.90
CA ASN A 397 24.21 9.17 43.79
C ASN A 397 23.46 10.32 43.11
N ASP A 398 23.53 10.49 41.79
CA ASP A 398 22.67 11.45 41.10
C ASP A 398 21.22 11.05 41.16
N LYS A 399 20.35 12.06 41.26
CA LYS A 399 18.90 11.91 41.19
C LYS A 399 18.44 12.11 39.74
N VAL A 400 18.03 11.04 39.12
CA VAL A 400 17.56 11.04 37.73
C VAL A 400 16.05 10.84 37.70
N ILE A 401 15.38 11.66 36.93
CA ILE A 401 13.92 11.66 36.77
C ILE A 401 13.62 11.28 35.33
N HIS A 402 12.83 10.21 35.14
CA HIS A 402 12.25 9.84 33.87
C HIS A 402 10.82 10.33 33.82
N ARG A 403 10.45 11.08 32.77
CA ARG A 403 9.06 11.53 32.51
C ARG A 403 8.57 10.87 31.24
N ILE A 404 7.42 10.21 31.35
CA ILE A 404 6.81 9.46 30.23
C ILE A 404 5.35 9.89 30.17
N THR A 405 4.89 10.29 28.99
CA THR A 405 3.46 10.48 28.72
C THR A 405 2.99 9.42 27.75
N VAL A 406 1.87 8.77 28.06
CA VAL A 406 1.24 7.76 27.21
C VAL A 406 -0.20 8.17 26.97
N LYS A 407 -0.57 8.37 25.72
CA LYS A 407 -1.92 8.81 25.36
C LYS A 407 -2.50 7.90 24.28
N ASP A 408 -3.74 7.45 24.50
CA ASP A 408 -4.56 6.82 23.47
C ASP A 408 -5.55 7.84 22.90
N SER A 409 -5.32 8.29 21.67
CA SER A 409 -6.15 9.30 21.00
C SER A 409 -7.47 8.74 20.49
N ASN A 410 -7.60 7.40 20.39
CA ASN A 410 -8.85 6.76 20.00
C ASN A 410 -9.75 6.53 21.23
N LEU A 411 -10.77 7.38 21.40
CA LEU A 411 -11.74 7.26 22.48
C LEU A 411 -12.54 5.93 22.45
N ASN A 412 -12.61 5.28 21.32
CA ASN A 412 -13.29 4.00 21.10
C ASN A 412 -12.36 2.78 21.15
N SER A 413 -11.11 3.01 21.50
CA SER A 413 -10.09 1.98 21.55
C SER A 413 -10.49 0.78 22.41
N ALA A 414 -10.16 -0.42 21.96
CA ALA A 414 -10.30 -1.65 22.72
C ALA A 414 -9.30 -1.76 23.89
N LEU A 415 -8.35 -0.81 23.99
CA LEU A 415 -7.38 -0.78 25.07
C LEU A 415 -8.05 -0.49 26.41
N THR A 416 -7.97 -1.43 27.31
CA THR A 416 -8.52 -1.32 28.67
C THR A 416 -7.47 -1.25 29.75
N ARG A 417 -6.32 -1.90 29.55
CA ARG A 417 -5.19 -1.97 30.48
C ARG A 417 -3.87 -1.87 29.74
N ALA A 418 -2.89 -1.22 30.36
CA ALA A 418 -1.53 -1.25 29.83
C ALA A 418 -0.48 -1.53 30.93
N GLU A 419 0.65 -2.05 30.48
CA GLU A 419 1.87 -2.18 31.26
C GLU A 419 2.98 -1.37 30.59
N ILE A 420 3.68 -0.57 31.41
CA ILE A 420 4.78 0.24 30.92
C ILE A 420 6.09 -0.33 31.47
N GLN A 421 6.98 -0.67 30.56
CA GLN A 421 8.29 -1.17 30.90
C GLN A 421 9.35 -0.13 30.58
N ILE A 422 10.27 0.07 31.51
CA ILE A 422 11.44 0.90 31.32
C ILE A 422 12.70 0.16 31.76
N LYS A 423 13.73 0.19 30.93
CA LYS A 423 15.04 -0.31 31.27
C LYS A 423 15.82 0.75 32.02
N LEU A 424 16.34 0.42 33.18
CA LEU A 424 17.20 1.26 34.02
C LEU A 424 18.54 0.59 34.23
N PRO A 425 19.64 1.35 34.48
CA PRO A 425 20.90 0.76 34.91
C PRO A 425 20.68 -0.16 36.14
N LYS A 426 21.32 -1.32 36.16
CA LYS A 426 21.14 -2.35 37.20
C LYS A 426 21.29 -1.83 38.62
N THR A 427 22.17 -0.86 38.81
CA THR A 427 22.48 -0.27 40.11
C THR A 427 21.54 0.89 40.52
N SER A 428 20.56 1.24 39.68
CA SER A 428 19.62 2.29 40.01
C SER A 428 18.67 1.86 41.11
N ILE A 429 18.46 2.74 42.08
CA ILE A 429 17.50 2.59 43.19
C ILE A 429 16.26 3.43 42.83
N ILE A 430 15.08 2.81 42.80
CA ILE A 430 13.84 3.52 42.60
C ILE A 430 13.44 4.23 43.90
N ASP A 431 13.40 5.54 43.89
CA ASP A 431 13.02 6.35 45.04
C ASP A 431 11.50 6.42 45.15
N ASN A 432 10.80 6.79 44.07
CA ASN A 432 9.36 6.74 43.97
C ASN A 432 8.89 6.71 42.51
N VAL A 433 7.65 6.30 42.29
CA VAL A 433 6.93 6.35 41.01
C VAL A 433 5.65 7.11 41.20
N LYS A 434 5.36 8.05 40.30
CA LYS A 434 4.08 8.78 40.28
C LYS A 434 3.39 8.58 38.94
N VAL A 435 2.06 8.44 38.99
CA VAL A 435 1.17 8.42 37.83
C VAL A 435 0.13 9.50 38.01
N ASN A 436 0.04 10.44 37.08
CA ASN A 436 -0.86 11.60 37.18
C ASN A 436 -0.69 12.38 38.49
N ASN A 437 0.56 12.59 38.92
CA ASN A 437 0.96 13.26 40.17
C ASN A 437 0.53 12.54 41.46
N GLN A 438 0.09 11.30 41.40
CA GLN A 438 -0.22 10.47 42.56
C GLN A 438 0.81 9.37 42.71
N ASP A 439 1.18 9.02 43.96
CA ASP A 439 2.09 7.92 44.23
C ASP A 439 1.50 6.60 43.67
N PHE A 440 2.33 5.86 42.95
CA PHE A 440 1.96 4.63 42.29
C PHE A 440 2.81 3.47 42.81
N THR A 441 2.14 2.44 43.33
CA THR A 441 2.81 1.31 44.00
C THR A 441 2.68 -0.02 43.27
N ASP A 442 1.84 -0.10 42.22
CA ASP A 442 1.69 -1.34 41.43
C ASP A 442 2.76 -1.47 40.35
N TYR A 443 4.01 -1.60 40.80
CA TYR A 443 5.14 -1.87 39.93
C TYR A 443 6.03 -2.98 40.47
N ILE A 444 6.78 -3.60 39.58
CA ILE A 444 7.83 -4.58 39.91
C ILE A 444 9.15 -4.17 39.25
N SER A 445 10.25 -4.50 39.89
CA SER A 445 11.59 -4.30 39.34
C SER A 445 12.32 -5.64 39.34
N VAL A 446 12.76 -6.09 38.17
CA VAL A 446 13.42 -7.36 37.98
C VAL A 446 14.70 -7.19 37.16
N SER A 447 15.71 -8.04 37.40
CA SER A 447 16.91 -8.06 36.54
C SER A 447 16.50 -8.39 35.11
N ASP A 448 17.06 -7.67 34.15
CA ASP A 448 16.85 -7.94 32.73
C ASP A 448 17.51 -9.29 32.36
N PRO A 449 16.74 -10.29 31.88
CA PRO A 449 17.31 -11.60 31.57
C PRO A 449 18.27 -11.54 30.37
N ASP A 450 18.11 -10.56 29.48
CA ASP A 450 18.89 -10.41 28.26
C ASP A 450 20.11 -9.48 28.43
N ASN A 451 20.14 -8.70 29.52
CA ASN A 451 21.20 -7.75 29.78
C ASN A 451 21.51 -7.65 31.29
N ASN A 452 22.57 -8.27 31.72
CA ASN A 452 22.99 -8.30 33.13
C ASN A 452 23.37 -6.90 33.69
N GLN A 453 23.44 -5.86 32.85
CA GLN A 453 23.73 -4.48 33.28
C GLN A 453 22.46 -3.62 33.43
N SER A 454 21.29 -4.20 33.22
CA SER A 454 20.01 -3.50 33.31
C SER A 454 19.01 -4.18 34.26
N THR A 455 18.07 -3.38 34.69
CA THR A 455 16.87 -3.77 35.43
C THR A 455 15.65 -3.29 34.67
N ILE A 456 14.63 -4.13 34.56
CA ILE A 456 13.34 -3.76 33.98
C ILE A 456 12.40 -3.36 35.11
N LEU A 457 11.99 -2.10 35.11
CA LEU A 457 10.89 -1.62 35.92
C LEU A 457 9.60 -1.73 35.12
N THR A 458 8.59 -2.45 35.61
CA THR A 458 7.28 -2.62 34.98
C THR A 458 6.20 -2.02 35.87
N LEU A 459 5.55 -0.96 35.37
CA LEU A 459 4.32 -0.41 35.95
C LEU A 459 3.16 -1.22 35.39
N ARG A 460 2.31 -1.75 36.28
CA ARG A 460 1.24 -2.67 35.92
C ARG A 460 -0.13 -2.01 36.05
N ASN A 461 -1.12 -2.57 35.38
CA ASN A 461 -2.55 -2.28 35.56
C ASN A 461 -2.95 -0.80 35.38
N LEU A 462 -2.28 -0.07 34.47
CA LEU A 462 -2.74 1.26 34.10
C LEU A 462 -4.09 1.16 33.39
N ASN A 463 -5.14 1.77 33.99
CA ASN A 463 -6.52 1.62 33.55
C ASN A 463 -6.89 2.61 32.44
N PHE A 464 -6.89 2.15 31.21
CA PHE A 464 -7.26 2.90 30.00
C PHE A 464 -8.78 2.99 29.74
N VAL A 465 -9.61 2.35 30.56
CA VAL A 465 -11.09 2.51 30.46
C VAL A 465 -11.51 3.89 30.93
N THR A 466 -10.98 4.31 32.07
CA THR A 466 -11.37 5.58 32.74
C THR A 466 -10.48 6.76 32.33
N THR A 467 -9.23 6.51 31.95
CA THR A 467 -8.25 7.53 31.64
C THR A 467 -7.51 7.13 30.37
N LYS A 468 -7.46 8.02 29.39
CA LYS A 468 -6.79 7.80 28.12
C LYS A 468 -5.43 8.50 28.01
N ASP A 469 -5.02 9.21 29.04
CA ASP A 469 -3.80 10.01 29.09
C ASP A 469 -3.12 9.84 30.45
N PHE A 470 -1.87 9.36 30.44
CA PHE A 470 -1.08 9.10 31.63
C PHE A 470 0.22 9.89 31.59
N ALA A 471 0.46 10.70 32.63
CA ALA A 471 1.74 11.32 32.93
C ALA A 471 2.44 10.53 34.04
N ILE A 472 3.62 10.00 33.74
CA ILE A 472 4.39 9.11 34.62
C ILE A 472 5.70 9.79 34.94
N GLU A 473 6.04 9.81 36.22
CA GLU A 473 7.33 10.30 36.72
C GLU A 473 7.99 9.20 37.57
N ILE A 474 9.20 8.81 37.20
CA ILE A 474 10.00 7.82 37.91
C ILE A 474 11.26 8.52 38.44
N ASN A 475 11.34 8.65 39.74
CA ASN A 475 12.49 9.20 40.41
C ASN A 475 13.42 8.08 40.86
N SER A 476 14.68 8.14 40.49
CA SER A 476 15.68 7.12 40.80
C SER A 476 17.02 7.72 41.21
N THR A 477 17.73 7.03 42.07
CA THR A 477 19.12 7.31 42.43
C THR A 477 20.04 6.42 41.65
N VAL A 478 21.03 7.00 41.00
CA VAL A 478 22.03 6.25 40.22
C VAL A 478 23.03 5.59 41.16
N GLY A 479 23.22 4.29 41.03
CA GLY A 479 24.27 3.57 41.71
C GLY A 479 25.60 3.54 40.94
N LYS A 480 26.61 2.89 41.50
CA LYS A 480 27.90 2.75 40.86
C LYS A 480 27.79 1.96 39.53
N ASN A 481 28.28 2.54 38.44
CA ASN A 481 28.27 1.95 37.12
C ASN A 481 29.69 1.86 36.54
N GLU A 482 29.96 0.77 35.80
CA GLU A 482 31.26 0.55 35.11
C GLU A 482 31.14 0.82 33.59
N ILE A 483 29.93 1.21 33.12
CA ILE A 483 29.66 1.51 31.71
C ILE A 483 29.65 3.02 31.48
N LEU A 484 30.08 3.44 30.29
CA LEU A 484 30.15 4.86 29.94
C LEU A 484 28.83 5.39 29.37
N SER A 485 27.96 4.51 28.89
CA SER A 485 26.66 4.91 28.30
C SER A 485 25.61 3.81 28.52
N PHE A 486 24.37 4.22 28.71
CA PHE A 486 23.23 3.34 28.88
C PHE A 486 22.01 3.86 28.14
N ASN A 487 21.35 2.99 27.37
CA ASN A 487 20.07 3.31 26.71
C ASN A 487 18.90 2.85 27.58
N SER A 488 18.12 3.82 28.04
CA SER A 488 16.90 3.58 28.82
C SER A 488 15.72 3.48 27.86
N ASN A 489 15.35 2.26 27.50
CA ASN A 489 14.25 2.01 26.55
C ASN A 489 12.93 1.91 27.29
N VAL A 490 11.91 2.57 26.74
CA VAL A 490 10.52 2.53 27.20
C VAL A 490 9.71 1.68 26.23
N SER A 491 8.81 0.86 26.75
CA SER A 491 7.79 0.17 25.95
C SER A 491 6.47 0.09 26.67
N VAL A 492 5.37 0.08 25.91
CA VAL A 492 4.01 0.00 26.43
C VAL A 492 3.34 -1.22 25.83
N ASN A 493 2.93 -2.18 26.65
CA ASN A 493 2.14 -3.33 26.25
C ASN A 493 0.67 -3.06 26.56
N GLY A 494 -0.19 -3.04 25.54
CA GLY A 494 -1.62 -2.75 25.68
C GLY A 494 -2.47 -4.02 25.61
N TYR A 495 -3.50 -4.11 26.45
CA TYR A 495 -4.38 -5.28 26.59
C TYR A 495 -5.86 -4.89 26.50
N ASP A 496 -6.69 -5.78 25.95
CA ASP A 496 -8.15 -5.66 25.93
C ASP A 496 -8.80 -6.16 27.23
N THR A 497 -10.12 -6.18 27.28
CA THR A 497 -10.90 -6.69 28.43
C THR A 497 -10.70 -8.18 28.70
N GLY A 498 -10.23 -8.94 27.74
CA GLY A 498 -9.93 -10.37 27.85
C GLY A 498 -8.46 -10.67 28.16
N ASP A 499 -7.66 -9.64 28.52
CA ASP A 499 -6.21 -9.73 28.70
C ASP A 499 -5.44 -10.19 27.44
N ASN A 500 -6.03 -10.05 26.25
CA ASN A 500 -5.31 -10.29 25.01
C ASN A 500 -4.42 -9.09 24.68
N LEU A 501 -3.16 -9.37 24.29
CA LEU A 501 -2.22 -8.34 23.86
C LEU A 501 -2.69 -7.72 22.55
N LEU A 502 -3.01 -6.43 22.56
CA LEU A 502 -3.36 -5.64 21.38
C LEU A 502 -2.14 -5.19 20.61
N GLY A 503 -1.04 -4.94 21.30
CA GLY A 503 0.22 -4.51 20.70
C GLY A 503 1.25 -4.06 21.72
N GLN A 504 2.49 -3.94 21.25
CA GLN A 504 3.59 -3.27 21.95
C GLN A 504 3.88 -1.97 21.22
N TYR A 505 3.93 -0.88 21.97
CA TYR A 505 4.15 0.47 21.46
C TYR A 505 5.46 1.02 21.99
N LEU A 506 6.21 1.71 21.13
CA LEU A 506 7.51 2.28 21.45
C LEU A 506 7.49 3.79 21.20
N PRO A 507 8.22 4.61 21.98
CA PRO A 507 8.42 6.01 21.68
C PRO A 507 9.29 6.19 20.43
N ALA A 508 9.18 7.36 19.80
CA ALA A 508 9.96 7.70 18.62
C ALA A 508 11.47 7.80 18.90
N GLN A 509 11.85 8.08 20.16
CA GLN A 509 13.22 8.26 20.59
C GLN A 509 13.51 7.45 21.87
N SER A 510 14.69 6.85 21.96
CA SER A 510 15.20 6.24 23.18
C SER A 510 15.85 7.28 24.08
N LEU A 511 15.85 7.01 25.39
CA LEU A 511 16.55 7.84 26.37
C LEU A 511 17.98 7.32 26.54
N GLN A 512 18.93 8.23 26.72
CA GLN A 512 20.35 7.87 26.90
C GLN A 512 20.95 8.57 28.11
N LEU A 513 21.64 7.79 28.94
CA LEU A 513 22.46 8.27 30.05
C LEU A 513 23.93 8.07 29.67
N ASN A 514 24.70 9.14 29.62
CA ASN A 514 26.13 9.09 29.46
C ASN A 514 26.79 9.37 30.83
N PHE A 515 27.44 8.35 31.36
CA PHE A 515 28.08 8.42 32.67
C PHE A 515 29.39 9.21 32.59
N ALA A 516 29.74 9.85 33.69
CA ALA A 516 31.02 10.54 33.85
C ALA A 516 32.17 9.56 33.76
N ASP A 517 33.12 9.81 32.88
CA ASP A 517 34.34 9.03 32.73
C ASP A 517 35.29 9.27 33.91
N ASN A 518 35.26 10.50 34.47
CA ASN A 518 36.15 10.95 35.56
C ASN A 518 37.64 10.73 35.30
N SER A 519 38.03 10.40 34.08
CA SER A 519 39.42 10.23 33.66
C SER A 519 40.05 11.57 33.34
N ILE A 520 41.37 11.59 33.51
CA ILE A 520 42.23 12.63 32.97
C ILE A 520 43.35 11.95 32.19
N ASN A 521 43.50 12.28 30.95
CA ASN A 521 44.56 11.75 30.09
C ASN A 521 45.56 12.84 29.74
N LEU A 522 46.84 12.50 29.86
CA LEU A 522 47.95 13.35 29.51
C LEU A 522 48.70 12.74 28.34
N GLN A 523 48.93 13.50 27.29
CA GLN A 523 49.76 13.12 26.16
C GLN A 523 50.86 14.14 25.97
N ALA A 524 52.11 13.78 26.29
CA ALA A 524 53.27 14.62 26.13
C ALA A 524 53.77 14.56 24.68
N ASN A 525 54.18 15.69 24.16
CA ASN A 525 54.84 15.79 22.87
C ASN A 525 56.31 16.12 23.08
N ASP A 526 57.18 15.49 22.29
CA ASP A 526 58.60 15.77 22.31
C ASP A 526 58.91 17.08 21.62
N TRP A 527 59.96 17.75 22.02
CA TRP A 527 60.47 18.93 21.36
C TRP A 527 61.98 18.92 21.22
N SER A 528 62.51 19.75 20.36
CA SER A 528 63.92 19.89 20.06
C SER A 528 64.43 21.30 20.25
N TYR A 529 65.71 21.46 20.27
CA TYR A 529 66.44 22.71 20.29
C TYR A 529 67.30 22.82 19.04
N LYS A 530 67.66 24.06 18.66
CA LYS A 530 68.49 24.32 17.48
C LYS A 530 69.85 23.68 17.62
N THR A 531 70.38 23.21 16.48
CA THR A 531 71.73 22.67 16.42
C THR A 531 72.76 23.77 16.74
N ILE A 532 73.74 23.48 17.59
CA ILE A 532 74.83 24.36 17.98
C ILE A 532 76.17 23.79 17.49
N ASN A 533 77.20 24.65 17.44
CA ASN A 533 78.56 24.17 17.18
C ASN A 533 79.27 23.81 18.51
N SER A 534 80.38 23.08 18.44
CA SER A 534 81.11 22.57 19.61
C SER A 534 81.74 23.65 20.51
N TYR A 535 81.76 24.90 20.05
CA TYR A 535 82.29 26.04 20.79
C TYR A 535 81.19 27.00 21.27
N THR A 536 79.93 26.59 21.16
CA THR A 536 78.81 27.41 21.68
C THR A 536 78.86 27.37 23.20
N THR A 537 78.99 28.52 23.83
CA THR A 537 78.99 28.65 25.27
C THR A 537 78.10 29.83 25.69
N ASP A 538 77.70 29.87 26.95
CA ASP A 538 76.93 30.92 27.59
C ASP A 538 75.74 31.38 26.70
N THR A 539 75.07 30.39 26.15
CA THR A 539 74.01 30.62 25.18
C THR A 539 72.71 29.96 25.61
N LEU A 540 71.63 30.72 25.58
CA LEU A 540 70.28 30.21 25.82
C LEU A 540 69.63 29.87 24.48
N LEU A 541 69.17 28.59 24.35
CA LEU A 541 68.53 28.08 23.18
C LEU A 541 67.01 27.98 23.41
N ASP A 542 66.27 28.51 22.49
CA ASP A 542 64.82 28.33 22.43
C ASP A 542 64.44 27.02 21.76
N ARG A 543 63.28 26.50 22.10
CA ARG A 543 62.70 25.33 21.44
C ARG A 543 62.49 25.60 19.94
N ASP A 544 62.62 24.58 19.13
CA ASP A 544 62.21 24.64 17.74
C ASP A 544 60.68 24.79 17.65
N LYS A 545 60.21 25.64 16.72
CA LYS A 545 58.78 26.03 16.58
C LYS A 545 57.98 24.99 15.79
N THR A 546 57.98 23.74 16.20
CA THR A 546 57.30 22.66 15.44
C THR A 546 55.98 22.19 16.06
N GLU A 547 55.73 22.44 17.33
CA GLU A 547 54.60 21.90 18.06
C GLU A 547 53.67 22.96 18.62
N SER A 548 52.34 22.78 18.45
CA SER A 548 51.32 23.68 18.96
C SER A 548 50.97 23.43 20.44
N SER A 549 51.23 22.24 20.94
CA SER A 549 51.03 21.85 22.34
C SER A 549 52.20 20.98 22.83
N HIS A 550 52.64 21.20 24.04
CA HIS A 550 53.73 20.43 24.68
C HIS A 550 53.19 19.32 25.57
N LEU A 551 51.98 19.51 26.10
CA LEU A 551 51.21 18.50 26.81
C LEU A 551 49.76 18.68 26.44
N GLU A 552 49.18 17.68 25.81
CA GLU A 552 47.74 17.64 25.59
C GLU A 552 47.06 17.04 26.82
N VAL A 553 46.03 17.75 27.30
CA VAL A 553 45.25 17.32 28.48
C VAL A 553 43.81 17.12 28.07
N ASP A 554 43.29 15.91 28.26
CA ASP A 554 41.86 15.59 28.12
C ASP A 554 41.30 15.31 29.52
N ASP A 555 40.83 16.38 30.18
CA ASP A 555 40.23 16.33 31.52
C ASP A 555 38.70 16.13 31.43
N LYS A 556 38.28 14.88 31.60
CA LYS A 556 36.87 14.47 31.57
C LYS A 556 36.23 14.37 32.95
N ARG A 557 36.94 14.79 34.00
CA ARG A 557 36.39 14.68 35.35
C ARG A 557 35.18 15.59 35.53
N ARG A 558 34.15 15.02 36.12
CA ARG A 558 32.95 15.74 36.49
C ARG A 558 33.20 16.67 37.69
N ASN A 559 33.74 16.08 38.79
CA ASN A 559 34.18 16.80 39.98
C ASN A 559 35.65 17.17 39.79
N LYS A 560 35.90 18.40 39.38
CA LYS A 560 37.22 18.88 39.13
C LYS A 560 37.85 19.31 40.46
N GLN A 561 38.44 18.36 41.17
CA GLN A 561 39.32 18.66 42.31
C GLN A 561 40.54 19.44 41.82
N ALA A 562 41.04 20.32 42.65
CA ALA A 562 42.24 21.09 42.36
C ALA A 562 43.42 20.17 42.03
N LEU A 563 44.12 20.48 40.96
CA LEU A 563 45.30 19.74 40.48
C LEU A 563 46.51 20.66 40.36
N THR A 564 47.67 20.08 40.61
CA THR A 564 48.97 20.72 40.38
C THR A 564 49.75 19.88 39.38
N LEU A 565 50.25 20.51 38.33
CA LEU A 565 51.03 19.90 37.26
C LEU A 565 52.48 20.35 37.37
N TYR A 566 53.39 19.38 37.46
CA TYR A 566 54.82 19.61 37.54
C TYR A 566 55.53 19.01 36.32
N LEU A 567 56.68 19.63 35.97
CA LEU A 567 57.62 19.12 34.97
C LEU A 567 58.99 18.94 35.66
N SER A 568 59.59 17.77 35.54
CA SER A 568 60.91 17.41 36.09
C SER A 568 61.83 16.91 35.00
N GLN A 569 63.15 17.14 35.19
CA GLN A 569 64.19 16.57 34.36
C GLN A 569 64.82 15.35 35.11
N LYS A 570 64.67 14.17 34.53
CA LYS A 570 65.16 12.92 35.15
C LYS A 570 66.66 12.65 34.93
N ASN A 571 67.19 13.11 33.84
CA ASN A 571 68.60 12.88 33.47
C ASN A 571 69.16 14.12 32.79
N PRO A 572 70.46 14.40 32.93
CA PRO A 572 71.10 15.41 32.12
C PRO A 572 71.09 15.01 30.63
N PHE A 573 71.29 15.98 29.74
CA PHE A 573 71.43 15.70 28.30
C PHE A 573 72.61 14.78 28.04
N LYS A 574 72.41 13.66 27.35
CA LYS A 574 73.44 12.66 27.05
C LYS A 574 73.43 12.25 25.59
N SER A 575 74.65 12.00 25.05
CA SER A 575 74.87 11.34 23.76
C SER A 575 76.01 10.32 23.91
N ASP A 576 75.76 9.03 23.64
CA ASP A 576 76.79 7.93 23.77
C ASP A 576 77.57 7.93 25.09
N GLY A 577 76.88 8.17 26.22
CA GLY A 577 77.44 8.21 27.54
C GLY A 577 78.12 9.54 27.94
N LYS A 578 78.22 10.50 27.02
CA LYS A 578 78.77 11.84 27.25
C LYS A 578 77.67 12.76 27.72
N VAL A 579 77.94 13.60 28.67
CA VAL A 579 77.03 14.55 29.26
C VAL A 579 77.27 15.95 28.63
N LEU A 580 76.20 16.62 28.19
CA LEU A 580 76.29 18.00 27.78
C LEU A 580 76.34 18.91 29.01
N ASN A 581 77.33 19.81 29.06
CA ASN A 581 77.39 20.81 30.11
C ASN A 581 76.33 21.91 29.85
N SER A 582 75.15 21.69 30.42
CA SER A 582 73.96 22.50 30.16
C SER A 582 72.99 22.45 31.32
N GLU A 583 72.14 23.44 31.39
CA GLU A 583 70.99 23.55 32.31
C GLU A 583 69.70 23.64 31.53
N MET A 584 68.68 22.86 31.91
CA MET A 584 67.33 23.12 31.46
C MET A 584 66.67 24.15 32.35
N ARG A 585 66.43 25.35 31.85
CA ARG A 585 65.82 26.44 32.59
C ARG A 585 64.36 26.60 32.22
N TYR A 586 63.47 26.54 33.18
CA TYR A 586 62.02 26.77 32.98
C TYR A 586 61.72 28.23 33.23
N TYR A 587 61.29 28.97 32.18
CA TYR A 587 61.02 30.41 32.24
C TYR A 587 59.52 30.63 32.50
N GLN A 588 59.22 31.47 33.49
CA GLN A 588 57.89 31.96 33.78
C GLN A 588 57.53 33.14 32.86
N GLN A 589 56.25 33.51 32.86
CA GLN A 589 55.74 34.61 32.03
C GLN A 589 56.38 35.97 32.38
N ASP A 590 56.82 36.15 33.64
CA ASP A 590 57.49 37.38 34.10
C ASP A 590 58.99 37.44 33.74
N GLY A 591 59.49 36.39 33.05
CA GLY A 591 60.89 36.26 32.65
C GLY A 591 61.80 35.69 33.74
N SER A 592 61.33 35.39 34.93
CA SER A 592 62.07 34.61 35.94
C SER A 592 62.23 33.17 35.50
N TYR A 593 63.25 32.46 35.99
CA TYR A 593 63.43 31.07 35.67
C TYR A 593 63.85 30.24 36.88
N GLU A 594 63.55 28.96 36.81
CA GLU A 594 64.06 27.92 37.71
C GLU A 594 64.80 26.83 36.89
N VAL A 595 65.86 26.23 37.48
CA VAL A 595 66.55 25.11 36.83
C VAL A 595 65.76 23.83 37.08
N LEU A 596 65.32 23.21 35.98
CA LEU A 596 64.60 21.94 36.05
C LEU A 596 65.52 20.86 36.68
N ASN A 597 64.99 20.16 37.66
CA ASN A 597 65.67 19.09 38.38
C ASN A 597 64.69 17.93 38.65
N GLU A 598 65.12 16.94 39.40
CA GLU A 598 64.31 15.76 39.74
C GLU A 598 63.11 16.07 40.63
N ASN A 599 63.10 17.19 41.37
CA ASN A 599 62.01 17.58 42.27
C ASN A 599 60.80 18.15 41.53
N GLY A 600 60.98 18.60 40.28
CA GLY A 600 59.95 19.16 39.43
C GLY A 600 59.67 20.64 39.70
N THR A 601 59.37 21.40 38.64
CA THR A 601 58.97 22.79 38.66
C THR A 601 57.47 22.87 38.39
N LEU A 602 56.77 23.75 39.09
CA LEU A 602 55.33 24.00 38.90
C LEU A 602 55.07 24.60 37.50
N VAL A 603 54.22 23.92 36.73
CA VAL A 603 53.83 24.36 35.40
C VAL A 603 52.44 24.99 35.40
N SER A 604 51.49 24.34 36.05
CA SER A 604 50.10 24.78 36.13
C SER A 604 49.45 24.28 37.41
N GLU A 605 48.53 25.06 37.97
CA GLU A 605 47.64 24.62 39.03
C GLU A 605 46.20 25.04 38.76
N THR A 606 45.24 24.27 39.24
CA THR A 606 43.82 24.57 39.14
C THR A 606 43.22 24.66 40.54
N VAL A 607 42.11 25.39 40.65
CA VAL A 607 41.26 25.38 41.85
C VAL A 607 40.12 24.39 41.68
N ASN A 608 39.41 24.05 42.75
CA ASN A 608 38.23 23.21 42.70
C ASN A 608 37.21 23.75 41.71
N GLY A 609 36.66 22.90 40.83
CA GLY A 609 35.75 23.25 39.76
C GLY A 609 36.41 23.68 38.45
N GLN A 610 37.73 23.90 38.44
CA GLN A 610 38.45 24.33 37.24
C GLN A 610 39.05 23.13 36.47
N ARG A 611 38.95 23.22 35.14
CA ARG A 611 39.57 22.24 34.23
C ARG A 611 41.07 22.49 34.15
N LEU A 612 41.82 21.41 34.01
CA LEU A 612 43.24 21.49 33.65
C LEU A 612 43.35 21.63 32.12
N ASP A 613 43.95 22.72 31.67
CA ASP A 613 44.12 22.95 30.24
C ASP A 613 45.43 22.36 29.71
N SER A 614 45.48 22.15 28.39
CA SER A 614 46.70 21.73 27.69
C SER A 614 47.79 22.79 27.81
N VAL A 615 49.03 22.32 27.92
CA VAL A 615 50.19 23.23 28.06
C VAL A 615 50.76 23.57 26.71
N ALA A 616 50.68 24.86 26.38
CA ALA A 616 51.29 25.44 25.18
C ALA A 616 52.01 26.72 25.55
N TRP A 617 53.34 26.64 25.69
CA TRP A 617 54.14 27.79 26.07
C TRP A 617 54.35 28.75 24.92
N GLN A 618 54.36 30.05 25.23
CA GLN A 618 54.79 31.08 24.32
C GLN A 618 56.33 31.03 24.10
N GLU A 619 56.82 31.83 23.13
CA GLU A 619 58.24 31.82 22.76
C GLU A 619 59.19 32.15 23.94
N HIS A 620 58.69 32.91 24.91
CA HIS A 620 59.53 33.31 26.08
C HIS A 620 59.33 32.45 27.31
N GLU A 621 58.40 31.55 27.29
CA GLU A 621 57.97 30.71 28.43
C GLU A 621 58.43 29.26 28.29
N GLY A 622 58.39 28.54 29.39
CA GLY A 622 58.66 27.08 29.44
C GLY A 622 60.15 26.74 29.35
N PRO A 623 60.46 25.45 29.08
CA PRO A 623 61.82 24.96 29.12
C PRO A 623 62.67 25.49 27.99
N LYS A 624 63.80 26.15 28.33
CA LYS A 624 64.86 26.54 27.41
C LYS A 624 66.16 25.87 27.83
N LEU A 625 67.03 25.62 26.86
CA LEU A 625 68.30 24.94 27.11
C LEU A 625 69.43 25.99 27.18
N TYR A 626 70.03 26.13 28.35
CA TYR A 626 71.22 26.95 28.54
C TYR A 626 72.48 26.11 28.41
N ILE A 627 73.37 26.49 27.51
CA ILE A 627 74.66 25.87 27.27
C ILE A 627 75.69 26.57 28.12
N SER A 628 76.28 25.84 29.07
CA SER A 628 77.33 26.36 29.96
C SER A 628 78.70 26.39 29.27
N ASP A 629 79.66 27.05 29.91
CA ASP A 629 81.05 27.12 29.41
C ASP A 629 81.68 25.74 29.19
N GLY A 630 82.48 25.60 28.13
CA GLY A 630 83.23 24.39 27.81
C GLY A 630 83.20 24.06 26.31
N VAL A 631 84.01 23.04 25.95
CA VAL A 631 84.04 22.45 24.64
C VAL A 631 83.06 21.24 24.65
N HIS A 632 82.15 21.22 23.75
CA HIS A 632 81.17 20.15 23.63
C HIS A 632 81.56 19.22 22.49
N GLU A 633 81.46 17.94 22.75
CA GLU A 633 81.67 16.94 21.69
C GLU A 633 80.47 16.85 20.76
N ALA A 634 80.74 16.56 19.49
CA ALA A 634 79.66 16.35 18.52
C ALA A 634 78.78 15.16 18.90
N GLY A 635 77.49 15.30 18.84
CA GLY A 635 76.55 14.24 19.18
C GLY A 635 75.09 14.73 19.17
N ASN A 636 74.19 13.78 19.18
CA ASN A 636 72.76 14.06 19.36
C ASN A 636 72.40 13.81 20.82
N TYR A 637 72.30 14.93 21.57
CA TYR A 637 72.06 14.86 23.00
C TYR A 637 70.57 14.84 23.32
N THR A 638 70.16 13.88 24.16
CA THR A 638 68.76 13.72 24.58
C THR A 638 68.65 13.69 26.10
N THR A 639 67.52 14.12 26.62
CA THR A 639 67.13 13.99 28.02
C THR A 639 65.71 13.50 28.15
N GLN A 640 65.35 13.00 29.31
CA GLN A 640 63.98 12.61 29.62
C GLN A 640 63.38 13.60 30.59
N LEU A 641 62.21 14.09 30.21
CA LEU A 641 61.35 14.91 31.07
C LEU A 641 60.15 14.09 31.51
N GLU A 642 59.70 14.33 32.72
CA GLU A 642 58.52 13.69 33.28
C GLU A 642 57.50 14.72 33.72
N TRP A 643 56.26 14.52 33.26
CA TRP A 643 55.11 15.25 33.74
C TRP A 643 54.49 14.54 34.93
N SER A 644 54.29 15.24 36.03
CA SER A 644 53.64 14.71 37.22
C SER A 644 52.40 15.50 37.57
N LEU A 645 51.28 14.81 37.71
CA LEU A 645 49.99 15.41 38.09
C LEU A 645 49.67 14.98 39.51
N VAL A 646 49.39 15.92 40.38
CA VAL A 646 49.11 15.70 41.80
C VAL A 646 47.82 16.38 42.19
N GLU A 647 46.98 15.71 42.99
CA GLU A 647 45.83 16.40 43.61
C GLU A 647 46.34 17.42 44.63
N SER A 648 45.89 18.64 44.50
CA SER A 648 46.24 19.68 45.46
C SER A 648 45.45 19.46 46.76
N ILE A 649 46.15 19.24 47.85
CA ILE A 649 45.56 19.20 49.19
C ILE A 649 45.20 20.63 49.55
N SER A 650 43.90 21.00 49.38
CA SER A 650 43.37 22.30 49.81
C SER A 650 43.20 22.38 51.31
#